data_6083a6294a41245f11f486477bc893c8
#
_entry.id   6083a6294a41245f11f486477bc893c8
#
_cell.length_a   1.000
_cell.length_b   1.000
_cell.length_c   1.000
_cell.angle_alpha   90.00
_cell.angle_beta   90.00
_cell.angle_gamma   90.00
#
_symmetry.space_group_name_H-M   'P 1'
#
loop_
_entity.id
_entity.type
_entity.pdbx_description
1 polymer ?
#
loop_
_entity_poly.entity_id
_entity_poly.type
_entity_poly.pdbx_seq_one_letter_code
_entity_poly.pdbx_strand_id
1 'polypeptide(L)'
;MAIKVSENGRLFTLQTKDSSYQMFADDKNVLLHLYYGEKIGEENLSGLIFCTDMGFAGNPEEAGPNRKYSLDTLPQEIPGSGVGDFRDDMIEIRHADGSFAADFRFDSFEILDHSYAIPGMPALYDTEEEKGETLVITMTEKASDIVLKLIYGVFENENVITRAARLENHGETAIELEKMLSFSMDLMYENYEMIYFSGRHAMERTAERIPVQHAKVEIGSTRGTSSHHYNPAVILCEEGAGETHGSCIGACLVYSGNFVAAAQKDQKNQTRFQMGIHPTNFCFHLEKGEAFDTPQAILSYSGTGLTKLSQQYHEIIREHICRGAYKHAKRPILINNWEATYFDFNEEKILKIAEQAQKLGIEMLVLDDGWFGKREDDNSGLGDWFVNEKKMNGSMAQLAEKIHKMGMKFGLWFEPEMISEDSDLYRAHPDWAFAIPGRVPNHSRNQLVLDMTREDVREYLLERLTTIVHDAKIDYVKWDMNRSVCDVYSHVAAQNRNGELYHRYVLGVYDLLERFLAACPDLLLEGCSGGGGRYDAGMMYYSPQIWCSDNTDAINRLSIQYGSSFFYPISTVGSHVSVCPNHQTGRVTPFRTRGDVALAGSFGYEMDLNKISEEEKEMVKEQVAAMHEYYELTHEGLYYRLTGLKKQDFMAWEFVAKDQSRALLTIVKTDAEGNMLPVHTKVCGLAEDKLYRCSLDQEVRLGRTWNRAGLTLHQVLEEYESIRVEFTEVK
;
A
#
# COMPACT_ATOMS: atom_id res chain seq x y z
N MET A 1 -14.42 -22.93 12.15
CA MET A 1 -13.18 -22.44 12.79
C MET A 1 -12.03 -22.61 11.80
N ALA A 2 -11.45 -21.54 11.44
CA ALA A 2 -10.28 -21.49 10.54
C ALA A 2 -8.99 -21.90 11.29
N ILE A 3 -8.98 -21.75 12.61
CA ILE A 3 -7.85 -22.08 13.47
C ILE A 3 -8.10 -23.43 14.15
N LYS A 4 -7.20 -24.39 13.93
CA LYS A 4 -7.25 -25.73 14.51
C LYS A 4 -6.01 -26.00 15.32
N VAL A 5 -6.20 -26.57 16.51
CA VAL A 5 -5.11 -26.91 17.42
C VAL A 5 -5.22 -28.37 17.82
N SER A 6 -4.11 -29.09 17.81
CA SER A 6 -4.06 -30.50 18.25
C SER A 6 -4.43 -30.64 19.74
N GLU A 7 -4.87 -31.85 20.15
CA GLU A 7 -5.28 -32.14 21.54
C GLU A 7 -4.21 -31.81 22.60
N ASN A 8 -2.92 -31.90 22.23
CA ASN A 8 -1.80 -31.55 23.12
C ASN A 8 -1.43 -30.06 23.10
N GLY A 9 -2.15 -29.22 22.32
CA GLY A 9 -1.93 -27.79 22.26
C GLY A 9 -0.62 -27.35 21.60
N ARG A 10 0.00 -28.19 20.75
CA ARG A 10 1.33 -27.93 20.18
C ARG A 10 1.38 -27.78 18.67
N LEU A 11 0.42 -28.35 17.93
CA LEU A 11 0.29 -28.20 16.48
C LEU A 11 -0.83 -27.22 16.19
N PHE A 12 -0.50 -26.18 15.44
CA PHE A 12 -1.42 -25.11 15.02
C PHE A 12 -1.56 -25.16 13.50
N THR A 13 -2.77 -25.31 13.01
CA THR A 13 -3.10 -25.30 11.58
C THR A 13 -4.12 -24.19 11.32
N LEU A 14 -3.69 -23.14 10.62
CA LEU A 14 -4.55 -22.04 10.17
C LEU A 14 -5.00 -22.38 8.76
N GLN A 15 -6.30 -22.37 8.51
CA GLN A 15 -6.87 -22.71 7.20
C GLN A 15 -7.70 -21.56 6.65
N THR A 16 -7.40 -21.16 5.45
CA THR A 16 -8.29 -20.34 4.63
C THR A 16 -9.09 -21.21 3.68
N LYS A 17 -9.85 -20.60 2.77
CA LYS A 17 -10.57 -21.34 1.73
C LYS A 17 -9.64 -22.21 0.88
N ASP A 18 -8.50 -21.66 0.46
CA ASP A 18 -7.60 -22.28 -0.52
C ASP A 18 -6.19 -22.56 0.02
N SER A 19 -5.84 -22.14 1.25
CA SER A 19 -4.50 -22.30 1.80
C SER A 19 -4.47 -22.85 3.23
N SER A 20 -3.29 -23.36 3.63
CA SER A 20 -2.99 -23.77 5.00
C SER A 20 -1.65 -23.20 5.44
N TYR A 21 -1.59 -22.79 6.72
CA TYR A 21 -0.37 -22.37 7.41
C TYR A 21 -0.22 -23.24 8.66
N GLN A 22 0.90 -23.93 8.79
CA GLN A 22 1.09 -24.86 9.89
C GLN A 22 2.35 -24.58 10.70
N MET A 23 2.23 -24.61 12.02
CA MET A 23 3.30 -24.41 13.01
C MET A 23 3.27 -25.50 14.07
N PHE A 24 4.41 -25.77 14.67
CA PHE A 24 4.54 -26.76 15.72
C PHE A 24 5.50 -26.30 16.83
N ALA A 25 5.02 -26.30 18.07
CA ALA A 25 5.88 -26.18 19.24
C ALA A 25 6.45 -27.54 19.59
N ASP A 26 7.76 -27.72 19.36
CA ASP A 26 8.43 -29.00 19.57
C ASP A 26 8.60 -29.35 21.07
N ASP A 27 9.25 -30.50 21.37
CA ASP A 27 9.49 -30.97 22.74
C ASP A 27 10.46 -30.10 23.57
N LYS A 28 11.11 -29.12 22.93
CA LYS A 28 11.98 -28.12 23.55
C LYS A 28 11.36 -26.72 23.54
N ASN A 29 10.07 -26.64 23.23
CA ASN A 29 9.30 -25.42 23.13
C ASN A 29 9.80 -24.43 22.08
N VAL A 30 10.54 -24.89 21.05
CA VAL A 30 10.84 -24.08 19.88
C VAL A 30 9.64 -24.08 18.95
N LEU A 31 9.17 -22.92 18.52
CA LEU A 31 8.07 -22.79 17.57
C LEU A 31 8.60 -22.87 16.15
N LEU A 32 8.28 -23.96 15.47
CA LEU A 32 8.75 -24.29 14.14
C LEU A 32 7.71 -23.94 13.09
N HIS A 33 8.15 -23.35 11.96
CA HIS A 33 7.36 -23.21 10.75
C HIS A 33 7.35 -24.54 10.00
N LEU A 34 6.18 -25.06 9.67
CA LEU A 34 6.08 -26.36 8.98
C LEU A 34 5.63 -26.19 7.53
N TYR A 35 4.71 -25.27 7.25
CA TYR A 35 4.11 -25.17 5.93
C TYR A 35 3.36 -23.84 5.75
N TYR A 36 3.44 -23.26 4.57
CA TYR A 36 2.50 -22.27 4.04
C TYR A 36 2.33 -22.48 2.54
N GLY A 37 1.11 -22.81 2.10
CA GLY A 37 0.85 -23.13 0.70
C GLY A 37 -0.61 -23.54 0.47
N GLU A 38 -0.84 -24.33 -0.59
CA GLU A 38 -2.16 -24.87 -0.92
C GLU A 38 -2.77 -25.61 0.26
N LYS A 39 -4.10 -25.60 0.36
CA LYS A 39 -4.82 -26.21 1.49
C LYS A 39 -4.53 -27.71 1.63
N ILE A 40 -4.07 -28.09 2.80
CA ILE A 40 -3.75 -29.47 3.19
C ILE A 40 -4.63 -29.93 4.36
N GLY A 41 -4.49 -31.21 4.76
CA GLY A 41 -5.10 -31.75 5.98
C GLY A 41 -4.48 -31.19 7.27
N GLU A 42 -4.84 -31.82 8.38
CA GLU A 42 -4.39 -31.43 9.73
C GLU A 42 -3.24 -32.29 10.25
N GLU A 43 -2.64 -33.11 9.39
CA GLU A 43 -1.55 -34.02 9.74
C GLU A 43 -0.31 -33.18 10.15
N ASN A 44 0.39 -33.71 11.17
CA ASN A 44 1.62 -33.05 11.63
C ASN A 44 2.78 -33.27 10.66
N LEU A 45 3.22 -32.19 10.03
CA LEU A 45 4.31 -32.20 9.04
C LEU A 45 5.71 -32.11 9.66
N SER A 46 5.86 -32.11 10.99
CA SER A 46 7.19 -32.04 11.65
C SER A 46 8.15 -33.16 11.24
N GLY A 47 7.62 -34.31 10.78
CA GLY A 47 8.41 -35.41 10.24
C GLY A 47 9.14 -35.08 8.91
N LEU A 48 8.80 -33.99 8.24
CA LEU A 48 9.48 -33.52 7.03
C LEU A 48 10.75 -32.72 7.34
N ILE A 49 10.95 -32.29 8.59
CA ILE A 49 12.12 -31.51 8.98
C ILE A 49 13.36 -32.40 8.96
N PHE A 50 14.33 -32.04 8.15
CA PHE A 50 15.60 -32.75 8.06
C PHE A 50 16.61 -32.21 9.08
N CYS A 51 16.98 -33.05 10.06
CA CYS A 51 17.96 -32.75 11.08
C CYS A 51 19.28 -33.49 10.82
N THR A 52 20.38 -32.75 10.78
CA THR A 52 21.74 -33.30 10.58
C THR A 52 22.74 -32.66 11.53
N ASP A 53 23.83 -33.37 11.82
CA ASP A 53 24.93 -32.78 12.59
C ASP A 53 25.60 -31.65 11.82
N MET A 54 25.53 -30.44 12.38
CA MET A 54 26.09 -29.22 11.75
C MET A 54 27.54 -28.96 12.08
N GLY A 55 28.15 -29.80 12.92
CA GLY A 55 29.57 -29.74 13.24
C GLY A 55 30.00 -28.56 14.08
N PHE A 56 29.78 -27.34 13.59
CA PHE A 56 30.28 -26.10 14.20
C PHE A 56 29.16 -25.18 14.73
N ALA A 57 27.90 -25.45 14.41
CA ALA A 57 26.76 -24.71 14.95
C ALA A 57 26.47 -25.15 16.40
N GLY A 58 26.04 -24.20 17.23
CA GLY A 58 25.62 -24.46 18.61
C GLY A 58 24.41 -25.39 18.70
N ASN A 59 24.34 -26.15 19.78
CA ASN A 59 23.16 -26.92 20.14
C ASN A 59 22.62 -26.38 21.48
N PRO A 60 21.30 -26.12 21.60
CA PRO A 60 20.71 -25.75 22.88
C PRO A 60 20.98 -26.80 23.95
N GLU A 61 21.07 -26.40 25.22
CA GLU A 61 21.33 -27.30 26.33
C GLU A 61 20.29 -28.46 26.39
N GLU A 62 19.05 -28.15 26.09
CA GLU A 62 17.94 -29.12 26.08
C GLU A 62 18.08 -30.19 24.98
N ALA A 63 18.93 -29.99 23.99
CA ALA A 63 19.27 -31.00 23.00
C ALA A 63 20.15 -32.13 23.60
N GLY A 64 20.82 -31.86 24.75
CA GLY A 64 21.71 -32.79 25.39
C GLY A 64 22.82 -33.28 24.41
N PRO A 65 23.03 -34.62 24.26
CA PRO A 65 24.02 -35.14 23.34
C PRO A 65 23.60 -35.14 21.87
N ASN A 66 22.42 -34.68 21.53
CA ASN A 66 21.89 -34.70 20.17
C ASN A 66 22.47 -33.55 19.32
N ARG A 67 23.57 -33.76 18.66
CA ARG A 67 24.25 -32.81 17.78
C ARG A 67 23.49 -32.49 16.47
N LYS A 68 22.37 -33.23 16.20
CA LYS A 68 21.52 -32.97 15.03
C LYS A 68 20.45 -31.90 15.29
N TYR A 69 20.26 -31.52 16.55
CA TYR A 69 19.31 -30.48 16.91
C TYR A 69 20.05 -29.13 17.00
N SER A 70 19.85 -28.28 16.01
CA SER A 70 20.47 -26.95 15.97
C SER A 70 19.50 -25.92 15.41
N LEU A 71 19.39 -24.79 16.09
CA LEU A 71 18.56 -23.67 15.63
C LEU A 71 18.99 -23.14 14.27
N ASP A 72 20.26 -23.30 13.89
CA ASP A 72 20.82 -22.89 12.59
C ASP A 72 20.24 -23.65 11.38
N THR A 73 19.48 -24.71 11.63
CA THR A 73 18.88 -25.54 10.55
C THR A 73 17.39 -25.78 10.70
N LEU A 74 16.86 -25.54 11.88
CA LEU A 74 15.41 -25.69 12.11
C LEU A 74 14.64 -24.57 11.42
N PRO A 75 13.52 -24.89 10.76
CA PRO A 75 12.63 -23.86 10.23
C PRO A 75 11.90 -23.16 11.39
N GLN A 76 12.13 -21.90 11.59
CA GLN A 76 11.63 -21.16 12.76
C GLN A 76 10.57 -20.10 12.39
N GLU A 77 9.59 -19.92 13.29
CA GLU A 77 8.63 -18.80 13.25
C GLU A 77 9.23 -17.52 13.83
N ILE A 78 10.15 -17.67 14.79
CA ILE A 78 10.81 -16.57 15.50
C ILE A 78 12.30 -16.85 15.67
N PRO A 79 13.12 -16.60 14.65
CA PRO A 79 14.57 -16.65 14.82
C PRO A 79 15.02 -15.44 15.65
N GLY A 80 15.62 -15.71 16.82
CA GLY A 80 16.20 -14.69 17.71
C GLY A 80 17.72 -14.58 17.55
N SER A 81 18.25 -13.40 17.85
CA SER A 81 19.68 -13.14 17.82
C SER A 81 20.45 -13.85 18.94
N GLY A 82 21.71 -14.18 18.68
CA GLY A 82 22.67 -14.62 19.71
C GLY A 82 22.48 -16.02 20.28
N VAL A 83 21.57 -16.85 19.75
CA VAL A 83 21.18 -18.14 20.33
C VAL A 83 21.53 -19.36 19.48
N GLY A 84 22.37 -19.18 18.45
CA GLY A 84 22.90 -20.27 17.65
C GLY A 84 22.19 -20.49 16.31
N ASP A 85 21.28 -19.63 15.90
CA ASP A 85 20.89 -19.42 14.50
C ASP A 85 21.77 -18.28 13.94
N PHE A 86 22.48 -18.52 12.85
CA PHE A 86 23.36 -17.54 12.21
C PHE A 86 22.78 -16.98 10.91
N ARG A 87 21.54 -17.34 10.57
CA ARG A 87 20.74 -16.73 9.51
C ARG A 87 20.17 -15.40 10.02
N ASP A 88 19.58 -14.59 9.13
CA ASP A 88 18.93 -13.34 9.54
C ASP A 88 17.89 -13.58 10.65
N ASP A 89 18.02 -12.87 11.74
CA ASP A 89 17.07 -12.90 12.85
C ASP A 89 15.81 -12.06 12.58
N MET A 90 14.73 -12.35 13.30
CA MET A 90 13.51 -11.54 13.31
C MET A 90 13.52 -10.51 14.44
N ILE A 91 14.19 -10.83 15.55
CA ILE A 91 14.23 -10.01 16.74
C ILE A 91 15.64 -9.90 17.30
N GLU A 92 16.04 -8.68 17.66
CA GLU A 92 17.33 -8.35 18.26
C GLU A 92 17.12 -7.44 19.46
N ILE A 93 17.52 -7.93 20.64
CA ILE A 93 17.36 -7.24 21.93
C ILE A 93 18.76 -7.06 22.55
N ARG A 94 19.08 -5.83 22.94
CA ARG A 94 20.23 -5.54 23.79
C ARG A 94 19.78 -5.36 25.22
N HIS A 95 20.20 -6.27 26.08
CA HIS A 95 19.91 -6.26 27.52
C HIS A 95 20.70 -5.17 28.25
N ALA A 96 20.28 -4.85 29.49
CA ALA A 96 20.91 -3.82 30.32
C ALA A 96 22.41 -4.07 30.62
N ASP A 97 22.85 -5.32 30.59
CA ASP A 97 24.26 -5.70 30.77
C ASP A 97 25.07 -5.62 29.46
N GLY A 98 24.43 -5.24 28.35
CA GLY A 98 25.03 -5.13 27.02
C GLY A 98 25.08 -6.44 26.22
N SER A 99 24.54 -7.54 26.75
CA SER A 99 24.44 -8.80 26.00
C SER A 99 23.35 -8.75 24.94
N PHE A 100 23.51 -9.56 23.88
CA PHE A 100 22.54 -9.74 22.80
C PHE A 100 22.11 -11.20 22.81
N ALA A 101 20.89 -11.47 23.27
CA ALA A 101 20.29 -12.79 23.20
C ALA A 101 18.76 -12.68 23.19
N ALA A 102 18.10 -13.45 22.33
CA ALA A 102 16.66 -13.49 22.23
C ALA A 102 16.21 -14.96 22.04
N ASP A 103 16.17 -15.74 23.14
CA ASP A 103 15.78 -17.17 23.14
C ASP A 103 14.36 -17.34 23.61
N PHE A 104 13.39 -17.09 22.72
CA PHE A 104 11.98 -17.23 23.01
C PHE A 104 11.48 -18.66 22.88
N ARG A 105 10.73 -19.12 23.88
CA ARG A 105 10.16 -20.47 23.96
C ARG A 105 8.65 -20.41 24.11
N PHE A 106 7.95 -21.32 23.45
CA PHE A 106 6.51 -21.48 23.53
C PHE A 106 6.08 -21.69 25.01
N ASP A 107 5.09 -20.91 25.44
CA ASP A 107 4.48 -21.01 26.76
C ASP A 107 3.01 -21.43 26.65
N SER A 108 2.20 -20.62 25.99
CA SER A 108 0.76 -20.81 25.92
C SER A 108 0.17 -20.20 24.63
N PHE A 109 -1.11 -20.39 24.42
CA PHE A 109 -1.85 -19.77 23.33
C PHE A 109 -3.27 -19.42 23.74
N GLU A 110 -3.87 -18.49 22.99
CA GLU A 110 -5.29 -18.18 23.05
C GLU A 110 -5.86 -17.97 21.63
N ILE A 111 -7.18 -18.21 21.49
CA ILE A 111 -7.89 -17.97 20.23
C ILE A 111 -8.99 -16.95 20.49
N LEU A 112 -9.03 -15.90 19.68
CA LEU A 112 -10.05 -14.86 19.71
C LEU A 112 -10.97 -15.04 18.50
N ASP A 113 -12.26 -14.73 18.67
CA ASP A 113 -13.31 -14.83 17.66
C ASP A 113 -13.46 -13.52 16.82
N HIS A 114 -12.43 -12.69 16.80
CA HIS A 114 -12.38 -11.42 16.11
C HIS A 114 -10.95 -11.08 15.67
N SER A 115 -10.82 -10.10 14.77
CA SER A 115 -9.51 -9.58 14.36
C SER A 115 -8.82 -8.81 15.49
N TYR A 116 -7.50 -8.88 15.53
CA TYR A 116 -6.69 -8.18 16.54
C TYR A 116 -6.36 -6.75 16.07
N ALA A 117 -6.79 -5.75 16.83
CA ALA A 117 -6.44 -4.36 16.59
C ALA A 117 -5.02 -4.06 17.12
N ILE A 118 -4.16 -3.52 16.27
CA ILE A 118 -2.80 -3.09 16.67
C ILE A 118 -2.89 -1.68 17.30
N PRO A 119 -2.43 -1.48 18.54
CA PRO A 119 -2.51 -0.17 19.17
C PRO A 119 -1.84 0.95 18.38
N GLY A 120 -2.59 1.99 18.02
CA GLY A 120 -2.10 3.18 17.31
C GLY A 120 -1.72 2.96 15.84
N MET A 121 -1.97 1.79 15.26
CA MET A 121 -1.65 1.46 13.88
C MET A 121 -2.85 0.90 13.11
N PRO A 122 -2.89 1.09 11.79
CA PRO A 122 -3.83 0.41 10.92
C PRO A 122 -3.66 -1.11 10.98
N ALA A 123 -4.78 -1.82 10.93
CA ALA A 123 -4.85 -3.28 10.83
C ALA A 123 -6.15 -3.68 10.13
N LEU A 124 -6.24 -4.91 9.66
CA LEU A 124 -7.48 -5.46 9.15
C LEU A 124 -8.55 -5.46 10.25
N TYR A 125 -9.75 -5.04 9.90
CA TYR A 125 -10.88 -4.96 10.83
C TYR A 125 -12.04 -5.86 10.39
N ASP A 126 -12.87 -6.29 11.35
CA ASP A 126 -14.06 -7.10 11.10
C ASP A 126 -15.15 -6.29 10.39
N THR A 127 -15.86 -6.94 9.50
CA THR A 127 -17.11 -6.43 8.88
C THR A 127 -18.33 -7.22 9.38
N GLU A 128 -19.52 -6.84 8.93
CA GLU A 128 -20.72 -7.62 9.22
C GLU A 128 -20.73 -8.96 8.48
N GLU A 129 -20.12 -8.99 7.28
CA GLU A 129 -20.06 -10.15 6.40
C GLU A 129 -18.97 -11.14 6.79
N GLU A 130 -17.81 -10.65 7.25
CA GLU A 130 -16.69 -11.50 7.64
C GLU A 130 -15.99 -10.98 8.88
N LYS A 131 -15.68 -11.91 9.79
CA LYS A 131 -14.86 -11.67 10.98
C LYS A 131 -13.60 -12.52 10.90
N GLY A 132 -12.48 -11.92 11.27
CA GLY A 132 -11.25 -12.67 11.44
C GLY A 132 -11.29 -13.54 12.71
N GLU A 133 -10.66 -14.71 12.69
CA GLU A 133 -10.25 -15.41 13.90
C GLU A 133 -8.79 -15.06 14.19
N THR A 134 -8.41 -14.91 15.47
CA THR A 134 -7.02 -14.61 15.84
C THR A 134 -6.44 -15.67 16.74
N LEU A 135 -5.28 -16.21 16.39
CA LEU A 135 -4.43 -17.01 17.26
C LEU A 135 -3.33 -16.11 17.85
N VAL A 136 -3.24 -16.06 19.17
CA VAL A 136 -2.14 -15.41 19.88
C VAL A 136 -1.30 -16.50 20.55
N ILE A 137 -0.03 -16.61 20.15
CA ILE A 137 0.94 -17.52 20.77
C ILE A 137 1.83 -16.71 21.69
N THR A 138 1.80 -17.04 22.97
CA THR A 138 2.67 -16.45 23.98
C THR A 138 3.96 -17.22 24.09
N MET A 139 5.07 -16.50 24.02
CA MET A 139 6.42 -17.03 24.17
C MET A 139 7.16 -16.24 25.26
N THR A 140 7.99 -16.93 26.02
CA THR A 140 8.78 -16.33 27.11
C THR A 140 10.26 -16.44 26.77
N GLU A 141 11.01 -15.39 27.07
CA GLU A 141 12.47 -15.40 26.96
C GLU A 141 13.07 -16.19 28.15
N LYS A 142 14.06 -17.05 27.87
CA LYS A 142 14.57 -18.02 28.87
C LYS A 142 15.29 -17.41 30.05
N ALA A 143 15.94 -16.25 29.88
CA ALA A 143 16.83 -15.66 30.87
C ALA A 143 16.31 -14.35 31.47
N SER A 144 15.18 -13.82 30.96
CA SER A 144 14.63 -12.53 31.37
C SER A 144 13.10 -12.56 31.38
N ASP A 145 12.47 -11.64 32.12
CA ASP A 145 11.02 -11.51 32.18
C ASP A 145 10.51 -10.71 30.97
N ILE A 146 10.82 -11.18 29.77
CA ILE A 146 10.33 -10.59 28.50
C ILE A 146 9.34 -11.57 27.89
N VAL A 147 8.19 -11.07 27.48
CA VAL A 147 7.11 -11.83 26.84
C VAL A 147 6.93 -11.35 25.42
N LEU A 148 6.88 -12.31 24.50
CA LEU A 148 6.58 -12.06 23.08
C LEU A 148 5.24 -12.73 22.75
N LYS A 149 4.33 -11.96 22.15
CA LYS A 149 3.07 -12.46 21.61
C LYS A 149 3.14 -12.45 20.08
N LEU A 150 3.05 -13.61 19.46
CA LEU A 150 2.91 -13.73 18.02
C LEU A 150 1.43 -13.79 17.67
N ILE A 151 0.99 -12.90 16.78
CA ILE A 151 -0.41 -12.66 16.47
C ILE A 151 -0.69 -13.06 15.04
N TYR A 152 -1.57 -14.04 14.84
CA TYR A 152 -1.97 -14.58 13.55
C TYR A 152 -3.48 -14.38 13.38
N GLY A 153 -3.88 -13.51 12.46
CA GLY A 153 -5.28 -13.36 12.06
C GLY A 153 -5.60 -14.24 10.86
N VAL A 154 -6.79 -14.78 10.77
CA VAL A 154 -7.27 -15.60 9.65
C VAL A 154 -8.59 -15.05 9.13
N PHE A 155 -8.60 -14.61 7.87
CA PHE A 155 -9.79 -14.23 7.11
C PHE A 155 -10.04 -15.35 6.09
N GLU A 156 -10.92 -16.30 6.48
CA GLU A 156 -11.05 -17.59 5.79
C GLU A 156 -11.50 -17.43 4.34
N ASN A 157 -12.55 -16.63 4.09
CA ASN A 157 -13.15 -16.48 2.77
C ASN A 157 -12.27 -15.68 1.81
N GLU A 158 -11.49 -14.72 2.34
CA GLU A 158 -10.60 -13.85 1.57
C GLU A 158 -9.23 -14.48 1.26
N ASN A 159 -8.98 -15.71 1.77
CA ASN A 159 -7.67 -16.38 1.64
C ASN A 159 -6.49 -15.58 2.22
N VAL A 160 -6.69 -14.95 3.37
CA VAL A 160 -5.68 -14.10 3.99
C VAL A 160 -5.34 -14.57 5.39
N ILE A 161 -4.04 -14.55 5.69
CA ILE A 161 -3.48 -14.70 7.03
C ILE A 161 -2.71 -13.42 7.36
N THR A 162 -2.93 -12.86 8.55
CA THR A 162 -2.17 -11.69 9.00
C THR A 162 -1.14 -12.09 10.04
N ARG A 163 -0.03 -11.36 10.08
CA ARG A 163 1.05 -11.54 11.05
C ARG A 163 1.41 -10.21 11.71
N ALA A 164 1.48 -10.23 13.03
CA ALA A 164 2.06 -9.16 13.82
C ALA A 164 2.69 -9.76 15.08
N ALA A 165 3.43 -8.95 15.84
CA ALA A 165 4.00 -9.38 17.09
C ALA A 165 4.02 -8.23 18.11
N ARG A 166 3.90 -8.58 19.39
CA ARG A 166 3.96 -7.65 20.53
C ARG A 166 5.00 -8.12 21.53
N LEU A 167 5.95 -7.25 21.87
CA LEU A 167 6.97 -7.49 22.88
C LEU A 167 6.63 -6.70 24.14
N GLU A 168 6.65 -7.35 25.30
CA GLU A 168 6.36 -6.75 26.60
C GLU A 168 7.56 -6.96 27.55
N ASN A 169 8.06 -5.89 28.14
CA ASN A 169 9.11 -5.96 29.15
C ASN A 169 8.48 -6.01 30.55
N HIS A 170 8.48 -7.20 31.17
CA HIS A 170 8.03 -7.40 32.54
C HIS A 170 9.21 -7.37 33.56
N GLY A 171 10.45 -7.37 33.05
CA GLY A 171 11.68 -7.37 33.84
C GLY A 171 11.91 -6.09 34.61
N GLU A 172 12.84 -6.12 35.58
CA GLU A 172 13.16 -4.97 36.41
C GLU A 172 14.11 -3.97 35.74
N THR A 173 14.70 -4.34 34.61
CA THR A 173 15.64 -3.50 33.84
C THR A 173 15.08 -3.14 32.48
N ALA A 174 15.40 -1.94 31.99
CA ALA A 174 15.07 -1.54 30.63
C ALA A 174 15.87 -2.36 29.62
N ILE A 175 15.31 -2.52 28.43
CA ILE A 175 15.94 -3.16 27.26
C ILE A 175 15.89 -2.21 26.06
N GLU A 176 16.83 -2.44 25.12
CA GLU A 176 16.84 -1.78 23.83
C GLU A 176 16.44 -2.79 22.75
N LEU A 177 15.32 -2.56 22.09
CA LEU A 177 14.88 -3.34 20.95
C LEU A 177 15.50 -2.74 19.69
N GLU A 178 16.48 -3.42 19.11
CA GLU A 178 17.23 -2.93 17.94
C GLU A 178 16.65 -3.41 16.62
N LYS A 179 15.89 -4.51 16.64
CA LYS A 179 15.16 -5.06 15.49
C LYS A 179 13.94 -5.85 15.96
N MET A 180 12.82 -5.68 15.30
CA MET A 180 11.67 -6.57 15.41
C MET A 180 10.84 -6.49 14.13
N LEU A 181 10.78 -7.59 13.40
CA LEU A 181 10.01 -7.70 12.17
C LEU A 181 8.60 -8.19 12.46
N SER A 182 7.67 -7.95 11.53
CA SER A 182 6.28 -8.39 11.66
C SER A 182 6.14 -9.90 11.48
N PHE A 183 6.97 -10.49 10.63
CA PHE A 183 7.05 -11.94 10.48
C PHE A 183 8.43 -12.40 9.99
N SER A 184 8.71 -13.66 10.26
CA SER A 184 9.70 -14.51 9.61
C SER A 184 9.06 -15.85 9.30
N MET A 185 9.43 -16.48 8.21
CA MET A 185 9.07 -17.86 7.90
C MET A 185 10.20 -18.56 7.13
N ASP A 186 10.45 -19.80 7.46
CA ASP A 186 11.45 -20.63 6.79
C ASP A 186 10.74 -21.66 5.89
N LEU A 187 10.60 -21.33 4.61
CA LEU A 187 9.96 -22.18 3.60
C LEU A 187 10.92 -23.30 3.19
N MET A 188 10.44 -24.53 3.22
CA MET A 188 11.29 -25.71 2.99
C MET A 188 11.37 -26.08 1.51
N TYR A 189 12.61 -26.24 1.02
CA TYR A 189 13.03 -27.01 -0.16
C TYR A 189 12.51 -26.57 -1.55
N GLU A 190 11.92 -25.40 -1.71
CA GLU A 190 11.47 -24.90 -3.01
C GLU A 190 12.43 -23.86 -3.59
N ASN A 191 12.34 -23.64 -4.89
CA ASN A 191 13.01 -22.54 -5.58
C ASN A 191 12.03 -21.41 -5.82
N TYR A 192 12.39 -20.22 -5.35
CA TYR A 192 11.54 -19.04 -5.47
C TYR A 192 12.18 -17.95 -6.30
N GLU A 193 11.33 -17.15 -6.91
CA GLU A 193 11.65 -15.83 -7.43
C GLU A 193 10.89 -14.79 -6.60
N MET A 194 11.51 -13.64 -6.35
CA MET A 194 10.88 -12.53 -5.67
C MET A 194 10.48 -11.46 -6.68
N ILE A 195 9.19 -11.11 -6.69
CA ILE A 195 8.68 -9.93 -7.41
C ILE A 195 8.59 -8.79 -6.41
N TYR A 196 9.18 -7.66 -6.77
CA TYR A 196 9.17 -6.44 -5.98
C TYR A 196 8.92 -5.22 -6.89
N PHE A 197 8.63 -4.08 -6.28
CA PHE A 197 8.21 -2.88 -6.99
C PHE A 197 9.17 -1.76 -6.69
N SER A 198 10.04 -1.47 -7.66
CA SER A 198 11.04 -0.39 -7.60
C SER A 198 10.53 0.87 -8.26
N GLY A 199 11.25 1.98 -8.10
CA GLY A 199 10.90 3.20 -8.81
C GLY A 199 11.65 4.44 -8.35
N ARG A 200 11.06 5.57 -8.70
CA ARG A 200 11.46 6.91 -8.32
C ARG A 200 10.25 7.82 -8.40
N HIS A 201 10.37 9.06 -7.91
CA HIS A 201 9.34 10.09 -8.12
C HIS A 201 8.93 10.16 -9.59
N ALA A 202 7.64 10.17 -9.85
CA ALA A 202 7.01 10.17 -11.17
C ALA A 202 7.30 8.94 -12.07
N MET A 203 7.84 7.85 -11.50
CA MET A 203 7.98 6.53 -12.14
C MET A 203 7.99 5.45 -11.05
N GLU A 204 6.92 5.36 -10.30
CA GLU A 204 6.77 4.49 -9.14
C GLU A 204 6.34 3.08 -9.56
N ARG A 205 6.64 2.11 -8.71
CA ARG A 205 6.15 0.72 -8.73
C ARG A 205 6.36 -0.04 -10.05
N THR A 206 7.55 0.10 -10.61
CA THR A 206 7.98 -0.80 -11.69
C THR A 206 8.15 -2.21 -11.13
N ALA A 207 7.40 -3.18 -11.65
CA ALA A 207 7.50 -4.57 -11.22
C ALA A 207 8.77 -5.21 -11.76
N GLU A 208 9.59 -5.74 -10.86
CA GLU A 208 10.84 -6.45 -11.17
C GLU A 208 10.80 -7.85 -10.57
N ARG A 209 11.53 -8.79 -11.16
CA ARG A 209 11.57 -10.19 -10.74
C ARG A 209 13.00 -10.71 -10.70
N ILE A 210 13.38 -11.31 -9.56
CA ILE A 210 14.73 -11.80 -9.32
C ILE A 210 14.68 -13.18 -8.64
N PRO A 211 15.54 -14.16 -9.03
CA PRO A 211 15.63 -15.44 -8.35
C PRO A 211 16.20 -15.29 -6.93
N VAL A 212 15.62 -15.97 -5.95
CA VAL A 212 16.12 -16.05 -4.58
C VAL A 212 17.21 -17.13 -4.51
N GLN A 213 18.40 -16.71 -4.14
CA GLN A 213 19.59 -17.55 -4.04
C GLN A 213 20.24 -17.39 -2.65
N HIS A 214 21.47 -17.91 -2.47
CA HIS A 214 22.20 -17.77 -1.21
C HIS A 214 22.60 -16.32 -0.88
N ALA A 215 22.73 -15.44 -1.88
CA ALA A 215 22.82 -14.01 -1.63
C ALA A 215 21.44 -13.47 -1.25
N LYS A 216 21.39 -12.69 -0.16
CA LYS A 216 20.14 -12.08 0.31
C LYS A 216 19.61 -11.09 -0.72
N VAL A 217 18.33 -11.24 -1.09
CA VAL A 217 17.57 -10.23 -1.80
C VAL A 217 16.84 -9.39 -0.74
N GLU A 218 17.09 -8.10 -0.71
CA GLU A 218 16.50 -7.19 0.25
C GLU A 218 16.04 -5.91 -0.44
N ILE A 219 14.84 -5.45 -0.12
CA ILE A 219 14.31 -4.13 -0.49
C ILE A 219 13.82 -3.43 0.77
N GLY A 220 13.75 -2.10 0.72
CA GLY A 220 13.23 -1.35 1.85
C GLY A 220 13.33 0.15 1.69
N SER A 221 12.89 0.87 2.72
CA SER A 221 12.99 2.31 2.82
C SER A 221 13.54 2.74 4.18
N THR A 222 14.43 3.72 4.16
CA THR A 222 14.93 4.45 5.34
C THR A 222 14.63 5.95 5.23
N ARG A 223 13.59 6.31 4.45
CA ARG A 223 13.24 7.70 4.11
C ARG A 223 12.21 8.32 5.04
N GLY A 224 11.79 7.61 6.08
CA GLY A 224 10.70 8.02 6.97
C GLY A 224 9.30 7.75 6.38
N THR A 225 9.23 7.24 5.15
CA THR A 225 8.03 6.83 4.43
C THR A 225 8.26 5.51 3.72
N SER A 226 7.19 4.85 3.24
CA SER A 226 7.30 3.66 2.38
C SER A 226 8.04 3.95 1.07
N SER A 227 7.95 5.16 0.55
CA SER A 227 8.75 5.80 -0.50
C SER A 227 8.38 5.47 -1.96
N HIS A 228 8.85 6.33 -2.89
CA HIS A 228 8.74 6.11 -4.33
C HIS A 228 9.68 5.01 -4.85
N HIS A 229 10.73 4.66 -4.05
CA HIS A 229 11.83 3.83 -4.52
C HIS A 229 11.53 2.34 -4.40
N TYR A 230 10.83 1.97 -3.33
CA TYR A 230 10.33 0.61 -3.10
C TYR A 230 8.96 0.67 -2.44
N ASN A 231 8.12 -0.32 -2.72
CA ASN A 231 6.80 -0.46 -2.11
C ASN A 231 6.84 -1.56 -1.03
N PRO A 232 6.13 -1.41 0.11
CA PRO A 232 6.11 -2.38 1.19
C PRO A 232 5.24 -3.61 0.88
N ALA A 233 5.38 -4.14 -0.34
CA ALA A 233 4.67 -5.30 -0.83
C ALA A 233 5.58 -6.12 -1.76
N VAL A 234 5.62 -7.44 -1.57
CA VAL A 234 6.46 -8.36 -2.35
C VAL A 234 5.73 -9.68 -2.60
N ILE A 235 6.08 -10.36 -3.68
CA ILE A 235 5.58 -11.71 -3.97
C ILE A 235 6.75 -12.65 -4.06
N LEU A 236 6.69 -13.74 -3.29
CA LEU A 236 7.56 -14.88 -3.43
C LEU A 236 6.82 -15.94 -4.25
N CYS A 237 7.30 -16.28 -5.42
CA CYS A 237 6.60 -17.17 -6.33
C CYS A 237 7.50 -18.29 -6.87
N GLU A 238 6.89 -19.39 -7.26
CA GLU A 238 7.54 -20.48 -7.97
C GLU A 238 8.25 -19.96 -9.22
N GLU A 239 9.38 -20.57 -9.57
CA GLU A 239 10.14 -20.21 -10.77
C GLU A 239 9.26 -20.34 -12.02
N GLY A 240 9.13 -19.26 -12.77
CA GLY A 240 8.33 -19.22 -13.99
C GLY A 240 6.82 -19.03 -13.75
N ALA A 241 6.35 -18.82 -12.52
CA ALA A 241 4.94 -18.49 -12.27
C ALA A 241 4.49 -17.28 -13.10
N GLY A 242 3.28 -17.33 -13.63
CA GLY A 242 2.69 -16.31 -14.48
C GLY A 242 1.35 -15.81 -13.95
N GLU A 243 0.60 -15.09 -14.80
CA GLU A 243 -0.69 -14.53 -14.39
C GLU A 243 -1.73 -15.60 -14.03
N THR A 244 -1.66 -16.79 -14.67
CA THR A 244 -2.69 -17.85 -14.55
C THR A 244 -2.14 -19.20 -14.14
N HIS A 245 -0.91 -19.28 -13.65
CA HIS A 245 -0.27 -20.53 -13.22
C HIS A 245 0.88 -20.28 -12.26
N GLY A 246 1.22 -21.32 -11.50
CA GLY A 246 2.30 -21.32 -10.51
C GLY A 246 1.86 -20.84 -9.13
N SER A 247 2.57 -21.30 -8.11
CA SER A 247 2.36 -20.95 -6.71
C SER A 247 2.94 -19.57 -6.39
N CYS A 248 2.19 -18.75 -5.67
CA CYS A 248 2.60 -17.41 -5.28
C CYS A 248 2.20 -17.13 -3.82
N ILE A 249 3.15 -16.59 -3.04
CA ILE A 249 2.94 -16.07 -1.68
C ILE A 249 3.13 -14.55 -1.75
N GLY A 250 2.10 -13.79 -1.49
CA GLY A 250 2.19 -12.35 -1.34
C GLY A 250 2.41 -11.95 0.11
N ALA A 251 3.15 -10.87 0.33
CA ALA A 251 3.27 -10.18 1.62
C ALA A 251 3.15 -8.67 1.41
N CYS A 252 2.25 -8.03 2.18
CA CYS A 252 2.02 -6.59 2.15
C CYS A 252 2.02 -6.05 3.58
N LEU A 253 2.86 -5.06 3.88
CA LEU A 253 2.94 -4.45 5.20
C LEU A 253 1.94 -3.31 5.33
N VAL A 254 1.14 -3.31 6.38
CA VAL A 254 0.18 -2.25 6.70
C VAL A 254 0.91 -1.14 7.47
N TYR A 255 1.81 -0.45 6.78
CA TYR A 255 2.67 0.55 7.40
C TYR A 255 3.21 1.56 6.37
N SER A 256 3.26 2.83 6.75
CA SER A 256 3.65 3.94 5.87
C SER A 256 5.03 4.51 6.17
N GLY A 257 5.80 3.88 7.08
CA GLY A 257 7.15 4.30 7.50
C GLY A 257 8.27 3.47 6.88
N ASN A 258 9.43 3.51 7.54
CA ASN A 258 10.59 2.73 7.16
C ASN A 258 10.31 1.23 7.24
N PHE A 259 10.56 0.49 6.17
CA PHE A 259 10.31 -0.95 6.10
C PHE A 259 11.45 -1.71 5.46
N VAL A 260 11.49 -3.00 5.70
CA VAL A 260 12.36 -3.97 5.02
C VAL A 260 11.56 -5.21 4.65
N ALA A 261 11.84 -5.77 3.47
CA ALA A 261 11.42 -7.11 3.06
C ALA A 261 12.63 -7.85 2.47
N ALA A 262 12.85 -9.08 2.91
CA ALA A 262 14.01 -9.85 2.51
C ALA A 262 13.70 -11.33 2.30
N ALA A 263 14.39 -11.95 1.33
CA ALA A 263 14.37 -13.38 1.10
C ALA A 263 15.78 -13.91 0.84
N GLN A 264 16.12 -15.02 1.46
CA GLN A 264 17.44 -15.66 1.30
C GLN A 264 17.32 -17.17 1.41
N LYS A 265 17.98 -17.89 0.51
CA LYS A 265 18.14 -19.34 0.62
C LYS A 265 19.36 -19.66 1.49
N ASP A 266 19.17 -20.49 2.50
CA ASP A 266 20.24 -20.96 3.37
C ASP A 266 21.05 -22.13 2.76
N GLN A 267 22.07 -22.61 3.48
CA GLN A 267 22.91 -23.72 3.05
C GLN A 267 22.21 -25.09 3.03
N LYS A 268 20.96 -25.15 3.52
CA LYS A 268 20.10 -26.36 3.49
C LYS A 268 18.97 -26.24 2.48
N ASN A 269 19.02 -25.21 1.63
CA ASN A 269 17.99 -24.89 0.64
C ASN A 269 16.60 -24.55 1.24
N GLN A 270 16.56 -24.11 2.49
CA GLN A 270 15.37 -23.45 3.04
C GLN A 270 15.42 -21.97 2.63
N THR A 271 14.28 -21.38 2.39
CA THR A 271 14.17 -19.95 2.07
C THR A 271 13.59 -19.21 3.27
N ARG A 272 14.40 -18.38 3.92
CA ARG A 272 13.90 -17.44 4.94
C ARG A 272 13.30 -16.23 4.27
N PHE A 273 12.03 -15.96 4.58
CA PHE A 273 11.29 -14.83 4.07
C PHE A 273 10.80 -13.96 5.24
N GLN A 274 11.08 -12.67 5.19
CA GLN A 274 10.87 -11.75 6.31
C GLN A 274 10.38 -10.39 5.83
N MET A 275 9.57 -9.71 6.68
CA MET A 275 9.13 -8.33 6.47
C MET A 275 8.80 -7.65 7.80
N GLY A 276 9.05 -6.34 7.87
CA GLY A 276 8.69 -5.51 9.01
C GLY A 276 9.31 -4.12 8.96
N ILE A 277 9.43 -3.47 10.13
CA ILE A 277 10.11 -2.17 10.26
C ILE A 277 11.60 -2.33 9.96
N HIS A 278 12.17 -1.37 9.22
CA HIS A 278 13.59 -1.37 8.88
C HIS A 278 14.45 -1.10 10.12
N PRO A 279 15.45 -1.94 10.44
CA PRO A 279 16.26 -1.78 11.65
C PRO A 279 17.23 -0.60 11.60
N THR A 280 17.52 -0.03 10.44
CA THR A 280 18.40 1.13 10.32
C THR A 280 17.80 2.36 11.00
N ASN A 281 18.54 2.96 11.91
CA ASN A 281 18.11 4.08 12.75
C ASN A 281 16.88 3.76 13.64
N PHE A 282 16.70 2.49 13.97
CA PHE A 282 15.68 2.01 14.89
C PHE A 282 16.34 1.49 16.18
N CYS A 283 15.91 2.00 17.29
CA CYS A 283 16.26 1.52 18.62
C CYS A 283 15.12 1.96 19.56
N PHE A 284 14.32 1.00 20.02
CA PHE A 284 13.17 1.29 20.85
C PHE A 284 13.46 0.91 22.29
N HIS A 285 13.47 1.93 23.17
CA HIS A 285 13.72 1.77 24.60
C HIS A 285 12.46 1.30 25.31
N LEU A 286 12.54 0.19 26.03
CA LEU A 286 11.41 -0.38 26.76
C LEU A 286 11.76 -0.47 28.26
N GLU A 287 11.14 0.39 29.06
CA GLU A 287 11.16 0.28 30.51
C GLU A 287 10.25 -0.86 30.98
N LYS A 288 10.35 -1.21 32.28
CA LYS A 288 9.42 -2.18 32.88
C LYS A 288 7.96 -1.79 32.66
N GLY A 289 7.17 -2.71 32.13
CA GLY A 289 5.75 -2.53 31.87
C GLY A 289 5.46 -1.85 30.52
N GLU A 290 6.47 -1.45 29.76
CA GLU A 290 6.28 -0.95 28.40
C GLU A 290 6.23 -2.09 27.39
N ALA A 291 5.63 -1.81 26.24
CA ALA A 291 5.48 -2.75 25.14
C ALA A 291 5.73 -2.09 23.79
N PHE A 292 6.12 -2.91 22.81
CA PHE A 292 6.26 -2.53 21.42
C PHE A 292 5.41 -3.45 20.54
N ASP A 293 4.65 -2.87 19.62
CA ASP A 293 3.85 -3.59 18.63
C ASP A 293 4.45 -3.40 17.23
N THR A 294 4.58 -4.49 16.47
CA THR A 294 4.93 -4.39 15.04
C THR A 294 3.70 -4.04 14.21
N PRO A 295 3.86 -3.38 13.05
CA PRO A 295 2.77 -3.27 12.09
C PRO A 295 2.32 -4.64 11.60
N GLN A 296 1.06 -4.72 11.18
CA GLN A 296 0.50 -5.95 10.61
C GLN A 296 1.03 -6.21 9.20
N ALA A 297 1.40 -7.45 8.89
CA ALA A 297 1.68 -7.93 7.55
C ALA A 297 0.51 -8.80 7.06
N ILE A 298 0.03 -8.55 5.85
CA ILE A 298 -1.00 -9.34 5.17
C ILE A 298 -0.31 -10.37 4.30
N LEU A 299 -0.57 -11.66 4.55
CA LEU A 299 -0.08 -12.78 3.75
C LEU A 299 -1.25 -13.41 2.98
N SER A 300 -1.03 -13.74 1.72
CA SER A 300 -2.00 -14.46 0.90
C SER A 300 -1.29 -15.46 -0.01
N TYR A 301 -1.95 -16.57 -0.31
CA TYR A 301 -1.44 -17.61 -1.18
C TYR A 301 -2.37 -17.84 -2.39
N SER A 302 -1.76 -18.05 -3.55
CA SER A 302 -2.45 -18.50 -4.76
C SER A 302 -1.69 -19.64 -5.42
N GLY A 303 -2.34 -20.78 -5.66
CA GLY A 303 -1.81 -21.88 -6.48
C GLY A 303 -2.05 -21.71 -7.98
N THR A 304 -2.74 -20.63 -8.40
CA THR A 304 -3.16 -20.41 -9.79
C THR A 304 -2.62 -19.12 -10.40
N GLY A 305 -1.52 -18.62 -9.84
CA GLY A 305 -0.76 -17.51 -10.40
C GLY A 305 -1.08 -16.13 -9.82
N LEU A 306 -0.47 -15.12 -10.45
CA LEU A 306 -0.41 -13.75 -9.95
C LEU A 306 -1.75 -13.01 -10.01
N THR A 307 -2.59 -13.27 -11.02
CA THR A 307 -3.90 -12.60 -11.13
C THR A 307 -4.81 -12.96 -9.95
N LYS A 308 -4.90 -14.25 -9.59
CA LYS A 308 -5.70 -14.67 -8.45
C LYS A 308 -5.19 -14.08 -7.14
N LEU A 309 -3.87 -14.07 -6.94
CA LEU A 309 -3.25 -13.43 -5.78
C LEU A 309 -3.62 -11.94 -5.68
N SER A 310 -3.53 -11.21 -6.79
CA SER A 310 -3.91 -9.78 -6.83
C SER A 310 -5.38 -9.56 -6.50
N GLN A 311 -6.28 -10.38 -7.02
CA GLN A 311 -7.72 -10.29 -6.73
C GLN A 311 -8.02 -10.53 -5.24
N GLN A 312 -7.29 -11.43 -4.56
CA GLN A 312 -7.39 -11.62 -3.12
C GLN A 312 -6.96 -10.36 -2.35
N TYR A 313 -5.83 -9.72 -2.75
CA TYR A 313 -5.40 -8.45 -2.17
C TYR A 313 -6.36 -7.30 -2.46
N HIS A 314 -6.92 -7.23 -3.67
CA HIS A 314 -7.91 -6.20 -4.00
C HIS A 314 -9.15 -6.30 -3.10
N GLU A 315 -9.62 -7.51 -2.85
CA GLU A 315 -10.79 -7.73 -2.00
C GLU A 315 -10.49 -7.39 -0.54
N ILE A 316 -9.42 -7.96 0.03
CA ILE A 316 -9.11 -7.74 1.46
C ILE A 316 -8.78 -6.27 1.76
N ILE A 317 -8.08 -5.56 0.86
CA ILE A 317 -7.77 -4.14 1.05
C ILE A 317 -9.04 -3.28 0.94
N ARG A 318 -9.91 -3.56 -0.05
CA ARG A 318 -11.16 -2.82 -0.21
C ARG A 318 -12.09 -3.03 0.98
N GLU A 319 -12.22 -4.28 1.46
CA GLU A 319 -13.22 -4.64 2.46
C GLU A 319 -12.73 -4.49 3.92
N HIS A 320 -11.45 -4.72 4.19
CA HIS A 320 -10.92 -4.79 5.55
C HIS A 320 -9.80 -3.80 5.87
N ILE A 321 -9.38 -2.96 4.89
CA ILE A 321 -8.45 -1.84 5.10
C ILE A 321 -9.14 -0.51 4.82
N CYS A 322 -9.66 -0.30 3.59
CA CYS A 322 -10.37 0.95 3.25
C CYS A 322 -11.62 1.11 4.11
N ARG A 323 -11.84 2.31 4.65
CA ARG A 323 -12.96 2.61 5.56
C ARG A 323 -13.57 3.98 5.29
N GLY A 324 -14.57 4.37 6.09
CA GLY A 324 -15.26 5.65 5.98
C GLY A 324 -16.37 5.66 4.91
N ALA A 325 -16.99 6.82 4.75
CA ALA A 325 -18.16 7.00 3.87
C ALA A 325 -17.88 6.62 2.40
N TYR A 326 -16.63 6.79 1.95
CA TYR A 326 -16.23 6.53 0.56
C TYR A 326 -15.58 5.16 0.33
N LYS A 327 -15.68 4.22 1.28
CA LYS A 327 -15.30 2.83 1.05
C LYS A 327 -16.06 2.26 -0.17
N HIS A 328 -17.39 2.42 -0.20
CA HIS A 328 -18.27 1.96 -1.28
C HIS A 328 -19.03 3.09 -2.00
N ALA A 329 -19.09 4.30 -1.41
CA ALA A 329 -19.79 5.41 -2.05
C ALA A 329 -19.09 5.83 -3.34
N LYS A 330 -19.89 6.16 -4.35
CA LYS A 330 -19.40 6.66 -5.63
C LYS A 330 -18.58 7.93 -5.44
N ARG A 331 -17.36 7.93 -5.94
CA ARG A 331 -16.46 9.08 -5.88
C ARG A 331 -16.80 10.07 -7.00
N PRO A 332 -16.81 11.38 -6.72
CA PRO A 332 -17.11 12.37 -7.73
C PRO A 332 -16.00 12.47 -8.78
N ILE A 333 -16.38 12.70 -10.03
CA ILE A 333 -15.43 13.07 -11.09
C ILE A 333 -14.92 14.47 -10.78
N LEU A 334 -13.61 14.62 -10.60
CA LEU A 334 -13.01 15.87 -10.17
C LEU A 334 -12.22 16.59 -11.27
N ILE A 335 -12.00 17.88 -11.07
CA ILE A 335 -10.96 18.66 -11.73
C ILE A 335 -10.06 19.29 -10.68
N ASN A 336 -8.76 19.13 -10.83
CA ASN A 336 -7.74 19.78 -10.01
C ASN A 336 -7.10 20.93 -10.82
N ASN A 337 -6.86 22.09 -10.19
CA ASN A 337 -6.33 23.26 -10.87
C ASN A 337 -4.79 23.27 -11.00
N TRP A 338 -4.07 22.32 -10.37
CA TRP A 338 -2.60 22.42 -10.29
C TRP A 338 -1.94 22.60 -11.67
N GLU A 339 -2.11 21.65 -12.57
CA GLU A 339 -1.52 21.75 -13.92
C GLU A 339 -2.15 22.85 -14.81
N ALA A 340 -3.33 23.34 -14.44
CA ALA A 340 -3.97 24.44 -15.15
C ALA A 340 -3.37 25.82 -14.84
N THR A 341 -2.91 26.03 -13.61
CA THR A 341 -2.55 27.37 -13.11
C THR A 341 -1.27 27.43 -12.29
N TYR A 342 -0.82 26.31 -11.69
CA TYR A 342 0.18 26.28 -10.63
C TYR A 342 -0.18 27.33 -9.55
N PHE A 343 0.78 28.17 -9.12
CA PHE A 343 0.55 29.25 -8.16
C PHE A 343 -0.13 30.50 -8.75
N ASP A 344 -0.21 30.63 -10.09
CA ASP A 344 -0.82 31.81 -10.76
C ASP A 344 -2.34 31.67 -10.87
N PHE A 345 -3.04 31.78 -9.76
CA PHE A 345 -4.50 31.79 -9.71
C PHE A 345 -5.04 32.83 -8.73
N ASN A 346 -6.31 33.13 -8.90
CA ASN A 346 -7.15 33.90 -8.01
C ASN A 346 -8.60 33.37 -8.09
N GLU A 347 -9.51 33.90 -7.28
CA GLU A 347 -10.92 33.49 -7.27
C GLU A 347 -11.53 33.46 -8.68
N GLU A 348 -11.30 34.52 -9.49
CA GLU A 348 -11.89 34.64 -10.83
C GLU A 348 -11.46 33.52 -11.77
N LYS A 349 -10.16 33.18 -11.79
CA LYS A 349 -9.63 32.06 -12.60
C LYS A 349 -10.23 30.72 -12.15
N ILE A 350 -10.30 30.49 -10.84
CA ILE A 350 -10.86 29.23 -10.28
C ILE A 350 -12.33 29.10 -10.63
N LEU A 351 -13.12 30.15 -10.48
CA LEU A 351 -14.54 30.12 -10.85
C LEU A 351 -14.77 29.89 -12.36
N LYS A 352 -13.92 30.44 -13.24
CA LYS A 352 -13.99 30.14 -14.69
C LYS A 352 -13.72 28.66 -15.00
N ILE A 353 -12.78 28.03 -14.29
CA ILE A 353 -12.52 26.59 -14.42
C ILE A 353 -13.75 25.81 -13.94
N ALA A 354 -14.31 26.17 -12.78
CA ALA A 354 -15.50 25.52 -12.21
C ALA A 354 -16.72 25.62 -13.14
N GLU A 355 -16.99 26.82 -13.69
CA GLU A 355 -18.10 27.05 -14.63
C GLU A 355 -17.98 26.18 -15.89
N GLN A 356 -16.78 26.01 -16.44
CA GLN A 356 -16.57 25.17 -17.60
C GLN A 356 -16.68 23.68 -17.23
N ALA A 357 -16.11 23.27 -16.11
CA ALA A 357 -16.18 21.90 -15.58
C ALA A 357 -17.63 21.46 -15.36
N GLN A 358 -18.44 22.31 -14.73
CA GLN A 358 -19.87 22.05 -14.49
C GLN A 358 -20.65 21.82 -15.79
N LYS A 359 -20.39 22.63 -16.84
CA LYS A 359 -21.05 22.47 -18.14
C LYS A 359 -20.70 21.16 -18.84
N LEU A 360 -19.57 20.57 -18.51
CA LEU A 360 -19.07 19.31 -19.07
C LEU A 360 -19.43 18.08 -18.20
N GLY A 361 -20.14 18.29 -17.08
CA GLY A 361 -20.61 17.22 -16.21
C GLY A 361 -19.59 16.78 -15.14
N ILE A 362 -18.53 17.54 -14.91
CA ILE A 362 -17.59 17.30 -13.82
C ILE A 362 -18.22 17.72 -12.50
N GLU A 363 -18.03 16.93 -11.44
CA GLU A 363 -18.83 16.97 -10.22
C GLU A 363 -18.14 17.70 -9.06
N MET A 364 -16.80 17.84 -9.11
CA MET A 364 -16.02 18.45 -8.03
C MET A 364 -14.86 19.29 -8.57
N LEU A 365 -14.62 20.45 -7.95
CA LEU A 365 -13.39 21.21 -8.14
C LEU A 365 -12.48 21.04 -6.92
N VAL A 366 -11.21 20.75 -7.15
CA VAL A 366 -10.16 20.70 -6.11
C VAL A 366 -9.22 21.87 -6.29
N LEU A 367 -9.09 22.70 -5.26
CA LEU A 367 -8.13 23.81 -5.19
C LEU A 367 -6.84 23.27 -4.56
N ASP A 368 -5.78 23.18 -5.37
CA ASP A 368 -4.47 22.67 -5.00
C ASP A 368 -3.61 23.74 -4.30
N ASP A 369 -2.29 23.53 -4.17
CA ASP A 369 -1.34 24.36 -3.43
C ASP A 369 -1.40 25.85 -3.81
N GLY A 370 -1.20 26.75 -2.82
CA GLY A 370 -1.07 28.20 -3.02
C GLY A 370 -2.25 29.07 -2.59
N TRP A 371 -3.26 28.53 -1.89
CA TRP A 371 -4.45 29.26 -1.42
C TRP A 371 -4.27 29.93 -0.05
N PHE A 372 -3.21 29.63 0.69
CA PHE A 372 -3.01 29.97 2.11
C PHE A 372 -1.80 30.86 2.34
N GLY A 373 -1.79 31.57 3.48
CA GLY A 373 -0.65 32.38 3.94
C GLY A 373 -0.09 33.32 2.88
N LYS A 374 1.23 33.28 2.73
CA LYS A 374 1.99 34.00 1.69
C LYS A 374 2.48 33.08 0.57
N ARG A 375 1.80 31.96 0.37
CA ARG A 375 2.18 30.89 -0.56
C ARG A 375 1.96 31.28 -2.02
N GLU A 376 2.95 31.97 -2.63
CA GLU A 376 2.96 32.34 -4.05
C GLU A 376 3.98 31.52 -4.87
N ASP A 377 4.78 30.71 -4.18
CA ASP A 377 5.73 29.75 -4.71
C ASP A 377 6.01 28.66 -3.64
N ASP A 378 6.95 27.76 -3.87
CA ASP A 378 7.29 26.67 -2.96
C ASP A 378 8.33 27.04 -1.87
N ASN A 379 8.67 28.34 -1.71
CA ASN A 379 9.67 28.80 -0.75
C ASN A 379 9.10 29.21 0.62
N SER A 380 7.79 29.42 0.71
CA SER A 380 7.18 30.00 1.92
C SER A 380 5.81 29.42 2.24
N GLY A 381 5.31 29.71 3.45
CA GLY A 381 3.92 29.59 3.85
C GLY A 381 3.47 28.24 4.37
N LEU A 382 4.20 27.13 4.20
CA LEU A 382 3.81 25.85 4.80
C LEU A 382 3.77 25.95 6.33
N GLY A 383 2.66 25.49 6.92
CA GLY A 383 2.33 25.65 8.33
C GLY A 383 1.31 26.76 8.60
N ASP A 384 1.20 27.76 7.71
CA ASP A 384 0.30 28.91 7.84
C ASP A 384 -1.09 28.58 7.24
N TRP A 385 -1.80 27.64 7.84
CA TRP A 385 -3.09 27.17 7.34
C TRP A 385 -4.20 28.20 7.62
N PHE A 386 -4.11 29.35 6.93
CA PHE A 386 -5.15 30.37 6.89
C PHE A 386 -5.24 30.96 5.48
N VAL A 387 -6.45 31.29 5.05
CA VAL A 387 -6.76 31.70 3.68
C VAL A 387 -6.02 33.00 3.32
N ASN A 388 -5.43 33.05 2.14
CA ASN A 388 -4.98 34.30 1.53
C ASN A 388 -6.19 35.06 0.98
N GLU A 389 -6.87 35.83 1.85
CA GLU A 389 -8.11 36.55 1.52
C GLU A 389 -7.94 37.55 0.34
N LYS A 390 -6.73 38.09 0.15
CA LYS A 390 -6.46 38.97 -0.97
C LYS A 390 -6.49 38.20 -2.30
N LYS A 391 -5.84 37.05 -2.36
CA LYS A 391 -5.77 36.19 -3.54
C LYS A 391 -7.12 35.58 -3.85
N MET A 392 -7.85 35.15 -2.81
CA MET A 392 -9.16 34.51 -2.94
C MET A 392 -10.33 35.49 -2.92
N ASN A 393 -10.08 36.81 -2.86
CA ASN A 393 -11.12 37.84 -2.84
C ASN A 393 -12.18 37.63 -1.75
N GLY A 394 -11.76 37.12 -0.59
CA GLY A 394 -12.62 36.82 0.54
C GLY A 394 -12.23 35.53 1.27
N SER A 395 -13.15 34.98 2.05
CA SER A 395 -12.94 33.75 2.80
C SER A 395 -13.09 32.50 1.94
N MET A 396 -12.51 31.36 2.38
CA MET A 396 -12.69 30.06 1.73
C MET A 396 -14.16 29.63 1.70
N ALA A 397 -14.92 29.95 2.74
CA ALA A 397 -16.36 29.67 2.79
C ALA A 397 -17.15 30.39 1.67
N GLN A 398 -16.76 31.61 1.32
CA GLN A 398 -17.40 32.35 0.22
C GLN A 398 -17.11 31.74 -1.15
N LEU A 399 -15.88 31.26 -1.38
CA LEU A 399 -15.54 30.54 -2.61
C LEU A 399 -16.30 29.20 -2.67
N ALA A 400 -16.26 28.41 -1.61
CA ALA A 400 -16.95 27.14 -1.53
C ALA A 400 -18.47 27.29 -1.77
N GLU A 401 -19.10 28.30 -1.18
CA GLU A 401 -20.52 28.60 -1.42
C GLU A 401 -20.83 28.86 -2.89
N LYS A 402 -19.94 29.59 -3.61
CA LYS A 402 -20.13 29.86 -5.05
C LYS A 402 -20.06 28.56 -5.87
N ILE A 403 -19.12 27.67 -5.55
CA ILE A 403 -18.94 26.37 -6.22
C ILE A 403 -20.12 25.44 -5.90
N HIS A 404 -20.55 25.34 -4.64
CA HIS A 404 -21.71 24.56 -4.24
C HIS A 404 -23.01 25.06 -4.92
N LYS A 405 -23.17 26.37 -5.13
CA LYS A 405 -24.30 26.93 -5.90
C LYS A 405 -24.31 26.52 -7.38
N MET A 406 -23.16 26.13 -7.94
CA MET A 406 -23.09 25.52 -9.26
C MET A 406 -23.49 24.04 -9.27
N GLY A 407 -23.77 23.45 -8.11
CA GLY A 407 -24.06 22.02 -7.96
C GLY A 407 -22.83 21.13 -7.92
N MET A 408 -21.65 21.70 -7.74
CA MET A 408 -20.38 20.97 -7.63
C MET A 408 -19.94 20.85 -6.18
N LYS A 409 -19.23 19.77 -5.85
CA LYS A 409 -18.47 19.62 -4.62
C LYS A 409 -17.19 20.44 -4.67
N PHE A 410 -16.60 20.70 -3.48
CA PHE A 410 -15.37 21.48 -3.38
C PHE A 410 -14.34 20.80 -2.49
N GLY A 411 -13.10 20.70 -2.99
CA GLY A 411 -11.96 20.10 -2.31
C GLY A 411 -10.80 21.06 -2.12
N LEU A 412 -9.98 20.78 -1.10
CA LEU A 412 -8.76 21.51 -0.78
C LEU A 412 -7.55 20.59 -0.66
N TRP A 413 -6.38 21.12 -1.04
CA TRP A 413 -5.08 20.54 -0.80
C TRP A 413 -4.48 21.03 0.53
N PHE A 414 -3.82 20.13 1.25
CA PHE A 414 -2.99 20.43 2.43
C PHE A 414 -1.71 19.62 2.40
N GLU A 415 -0.63 20.16 2.96
CA GLU A 415 0.63 19.47 3.27
C GLU A 415 0.97 19.68 4.76
N PRO A 416 0.21 19.10 5.68
CA PRO A 416 0.22 19.49 7.09
C PRO A 416 1.43 18.99 7.87
N GLU A 417 2.18 18.04 7.35
CA GLU A 417 3.37 17.48 7.98
C GLU A 417 4.64 18.32 7.75
N MET A 418 4.54 19.37 6.93
CA MET A 418 5.68 20.21 6.52
C MET A 418 5.55 21.63 7.01
N ILE A 419 6.71 22.30 7.13
CA ILE A 419 6.80 23.69 7.55
C ILE A 419 7.88 24.42 6.72
N SER A 420 7.59 25.64 6.30
CA SER A 420 8.58 26.54 5.70
C SER A 420 9.24 27.41 6.78
N GLU A 421 10.56 27.65 6.69
CA GLU A 421 11.21 28.62 7.58
C GLU A 421 10.63 30.02 7.41
N ASP A 422 10.20 30.38 6.18
CA ASP A 422 9.42 31.59 5.93
C ASP A 422 7.92 31.30 6.09
N SER A 423 7.50 31.03 7.32
CA SER A 423 6.11 30.95 7.76
C SER A 423 5.95 31.63 9.13
N ASP A 424 4.75 32.08 9.45
CA ASP A 424 4.45 32.64 10.76
C ASP A 424 4.53 31.56 11.85
N LEU A 425 4.14 30.31 11.50
CA LEU A 425 4.25 29.17 12.40
C LEU A 425 5.71 28.91 12.81
N TYR A 426 6.64 28.86 11.84
CA TYR A 426 8.06 28.61 12.15
C TYR A 426 8.66 29.74 12.99
N ARG A 427 8.31 31.00 12.71
CA ARG A 427 8.75 32.14 13.51
C ARG A 427 8.27 32.08 14.97
N ALA A 428 7.07 31.53 15.18
CA ALA A 428 6.51 31.33 16.53
C ALA A 428 7.08 30.09 17.21
N HIS A 429 7.30 29.00 16.48
CA HIS A 429 7.67 27.69 17.01
C HIS A 429 8.76 27.00 16.16
N PRO A 430 10.00 27.52 16.13
CA PRO A 430 11.07 26.90 15.38
C PRO A 430 11.47 25.50 15.92
N ASP A 431 11.14 25.22 17.18
CA ASP A 431 11.36 23.95 17.86
C ASP A 431 10.34 22.86 17.48
N TRP A 432 9.34 23.18 16.66
CA TRP A 432 8.37 22.21 16.15
C TRP A 432 8.86 21.44 14.93
N ALA A 433 9.90 21.93 14.27
CA ALA A 433 10.54 21.21 13.18
C ALA A 433 11.59 20.21 13.69
N PHE A 434 11.71 19.05 13.03
CA PHE A 434 12.88 18.20 13.25
C PHE A 434 14.16 18.95 12.84
N ALA A 435 15.07 19.12 13.79
CA ALA A 435 16.36 19.77 13.58
C ALA A 435 17.38 19.31 14.63
N ILE A 436 18.50 18.77 14.19
CA ILE A 436 19.59 18.34 15.10
C ILE A 436 20.30 19.57 15.67
N PRO A 437 20.39 19.73 17.00
CA PRO A 437 21.03 20.88 17.62
C PRO A 437 22.45 21.13 17.11
N GLY A 438 22.73 22.36 16.72
CA GLY A 438 24.03 22.76 16.19
C GLY A 438 24.33 22.38 14.73
N ARG A 439 23.37 21.80 14.02
CA ARG A 439 23.45 21.55 12.58
C ARG A 439 22.47 22.43 11.81
N VAL A 440 22.83 22.77 10.57
CA VAL A 440 21.90 23.39 9.64
C VAL A 440 21.04 22.28 9.05
N PRO A 441 19.70 22.38 9.12
CA PRO A 441 18.82 21.34 8.57
C PRO A 441 18.98 21.18 7.06
N ASN A 442 18.82 19.95 6.57
CA ASN A 442 18.71 19.70 5.13
C ASN A 442 17.32 20.11 4.63
N HIS A 443 17.29 20.88 3.56
CA HIS A 443 16.05 21.22 2.88
C HIS A 443 15.77 20.24 1.74
N SER A 444 14.49 19.98 1.52
CA SER A 444 13.97 19.38 0.30
C SER A 444 12.72 20.16 -0.07
N ARG A 445 12.63 20.64 -1.32
CA ARG A 445 11.57 21.56 -1.76
C ARG A 445 11.43 22.81 -0.85
N ASN A 446 12.53 23.32 -0.32
CA ASN A 446 12.59 24.50 0.56
C ASN A 446 11.76 24.38 1.85
N GLN A 447 11.52 23.16 2.33
CA GLN A 447 10.70 22.88 3.51
C GLN A 447 11.38 21.95 4.51
N LEU A 448 10.93 22.02 5.75
CA LEU A 448 11.31 21.15 6.88
C LEU A 448 10.14 20.24 7.27
N VAL A 449 10.42 19.23 8.10
CA VAL A 449 9.43 18.29 8.61
C VAL A 449 9.00 18.72 10.01
N LEU A 450 7.70 18.79 10.28
CA LEU A 450 7.16 18.99 11.60
C LEU A 450 7.37 17.74 12.48
N ASP A 451 7.63 17.93 13.75
CA ASP A 451 7.74 16.86 14.73
C ASP A 451 6.35 16.33 15.12
N MET A 452 5.85 15.38 14.32
CA MET A 452 4.55 14.75 14.54
C MET A 452 4.51 13.88 15.81
N THR A 453 5.64 13.63 16.47
CA THR A 453 5.66 12.94 17.77
C THR A 453 5.09 13.81 18.90
N ARG A 454 5.05 15.14 18.70
CA ARG A 454 4.54 16.13 19.64
C ARG A 454 3.01 16.23 19.57
N GLU A 455 2.38 16.17 20.72
CA GLU A 455 0.94 16.35 20.85
C GLU A 455 0.49 17.78 20.51
N ASP A 456 1.23 18.80 20.97
CA ASP A 456 0.93 20.21 20.71
C ASP A 456 0.96 20.57 19.20
N VAL A 457 1.84 19.95 18.43
CA VAL A 457 1.88 20.08 16.95
C VAL A 457 0.61 19.47 16.36
N ARG A 458 0.25 18.25 16.76
CA ARG A 458 -0.95 17.56 16.24
C ARG A 458 -2.25 18.29 16.63
N GLU A 459 -2.34 18.81 17.86
CA GLU A 459 -3.48 19.63 18.30
C GLU A 459 -3.66 20.89 17.43
N TYR A 460 -2.56 21.63 17.21
CA TYR A 460 -2.58 22.81 16.34
C TYR A 460 -3.07 22.47 14.94
N LEU A 461 -2.52 21.43 14.32
CA LEU A 461 -2.91 21.02 12.98
C LEU A 461 -4.37 20.58 12.93
N LEU A 462 -4.80 19.76 13.89
CA LEU A 462 -6.18 19.28 13.96
C LEU A 462 -7.17 20.46 14.05
N GLU A 463 -6.92 21.43 14.94
CA GLU A 463 -7.76 22.61 15.08
C GLU A 463 -7.84 23.40 13.76
N ARG A 464 -6.69 23.65 13.13
CA ARG A 464 -6.65 24.44 11.88
C ARG A 464 -7.37 23.76 10.72
N LEU A 465 -7.07 22.49 10.49
CA LEU A 465 -7.66 21.73 9.39
C LEU A 465 -9.17 21.54 9.56
N THR A 466 -9.62 21.13 10.75
CA THR A 466 -11.05 20.93 11.04
C THR A 466 -11.83 22.22 10.94
N THR A 467 -11.29 23.34 11.42
CA THR A 467 -11.95 24.65 11.33
C THR A 467 -12.21 25.02 9.86
N ILE A 468 -11.21 24.90 8.99
CA ILE A 468 -11.38 25.25 7.57
C ILE A 468 -12.38 24.30 6.90
N VAL A 469 -12.28 23.00 7.17
CA VAL A 469 -13.21 22.00 6.59
C VAL A 469 -14.64 22.28 6.98
N HIS A 470 -14.90 22.57 8.25
CA HIS A 470 -16.26 22.87 8.74
C HIS A 470 -16.80 24.21 8.25
N ASP A 471 -16.00 25.29 8.36
CA ASP A 471 -16.43 26.65 8.00
C ASP A 471 -16.73 26.76 6.51
N ALA A 472 -15.91 26.13 5.65
CA ALA A 472 -16.11 26.14 4.21
C ALA A 472 -16.91 24.95 3.67
N LYS A 473 -17.33 24.02 4.53
CA LYS A 473 -18.05 22.78 4.13
C LYS A 473 -17.31 22.02 3.03
N ILE A 474 -16.03 21.74 3.25
CA ILE A 474 -15.17 21.07 2.30
C ILE A 474 -15.60 19.60 2.19
N ASP A 475 -15.75 19.11 0.96
CA ASP A 475 -16.19 17.73 0.65
C ASP A 475 -15.01 16.75 0.49
N TYR A 476 -13.81 17.29 0.20
CA TYR A 476 -12.63 16.49 -0.16
C TYR A 476 -11.35 17.19 0.31
N VAL A 477 -10.40 16.39 0.79
CA VAL A 477 -9.05 16.84 1.12
C VAL A 477 -8.02 15.98 0.41
N LYS A 478 -7.08 16.63 -0.31
CA LYS A 478 -5.84 16.02 -0.78
C LYS A 478 -4.76 16.27 0.27
N TRP A 479 -4.35 15.19 0.95
CA TRP A 479 -3.33 15.22 2.00
C TRP A 479 -1.97 14.86 1.42
N ASP A 480 -1.08 15.82 1.32
CA ASP A 480 0.22 15.68 0.68
C ASP A 480 1.38 15.68 1.67
N MET A 481 2.53 15.13 1.23
CA MET A 481 3.80 15.13 1.97
C MET A 481 4.95 15.02 0.97
N ASN A 482 5.68 16.13 0.73
CA ASN A 482 6.55 16.28 -0.44
C ASN A 482 8.04 16.21 -0.13
N ARG A 483 8.46 15.41 0.85
CA ARG A 483 9.90 15.15 1.07
C ARG A 483 10.16 13.88 1.86
N SER A 484 11.37 13.36 1.76
CA SER A 484 11.88 12.34 2.69
C SER A 484 12.21 12.96 4.04
N VAL A 485 12.05 12.21 5.12
CA VAL A 485 12.36 12.63 6.49
C VAL A 485 13.85 12.46 6.78
N CYS A 486 14.48 13.50 7.23
CA CYS A 486 15.88 13.50 7.69
C CYS A 486 16.06 14.49 8.85
N ASP A 487 17.26 14.58 9.40
CA ASP A 487 17.60 15.42 10.56
C ASP A 487 16.67 15.17 11.78
N VAL A 488 16.29 13.89 11.93
CA VAL A 488 15.29 13.47 12.94
C VAL A 488 15.86 13.64 14.35
N TYR A 489 15.31 14.62 15.02
CA TYR A 489 15.58 14.93 16.43
C TYR A 489 14.40 15.72 16.99
N SER A 490 13.86 15.28 18.09
CA SER A 490 12.78 15.98 18.81
C SER A 490 13.35 16.77 19.98
N HIS A 491 12.99 18.04 20.09
CA HIS A 491 13.41 18.90 21.20
C HIS A 491 12.74 18.53 22.54
N VAL A 492 11.74 17.67 22.54
CA VAL A 492 10.99 17.23 23.72
C VAL A 492 11.19 15.77 24.09
N ALA A 493 11.71 14.94 23.18
CA ALA A 493 11.99 13.54 23.45
C ALA A 493 13.16 13.36 24.43
N ALA A 494 13.07 12.37 25.31
CA ALA A 494 14.20 11.97 26.14
C ALA A 494 15.36 11.49 25.25
N GLN A 495 16.60 11.73 25.65
CA GLN A 495 17.78 11.48 24.85
C GLN A 495 17.92 10.01 24.41
N ASN A 496 17.53 9.06 25.25
CA ASN A 496 17.54 7.62 24.97
C ASN A 496 16.40 7.16 24.06
N ARG A 497 15.45 8.05 23.68
CA ARG A 497 14.30 7.71 22.82
C ARG A 497 14.41 8.28 21.38
N ASN A 498 15.54 8.86 21.02
CA ASN A 498 15.71 9.38 19.65
C ASN A 498 15.71 8.28 18.57
N GLY A 499 16.09 7.04 18.89
CA GLY A 499 16.00 5.88 17.98
C GLY A 499 14.56 5.43 17.67
N GLU A 500 13.57 5.94 18.40
CA GLU A 500 12.14 5.63 18.20
C GLU A 500 11.44 6.61 17.24
N LEU A 501 12.07 7.75 16.95
CA LEU A 501 11.39 8.91 16.36
C LEU A 501 10.81 8.64 14.97
N TYR A 502 11.48 7.85 14.12
CA TYR A 502 10.90 7.49 12.83
C TYR A 502 9.58 6.72 12.97
N HIS A 503 9.52 5.78 13.89
CA HIS A 503 8.29 5.04 14.15
C HIS A 503 7.24 5.92 14.84
N ARG A 504 7.63 6.66 15.88
CA ARG A 504 6.72 7.57 16.59
C ARG A 504 6.16 8.68 15.70
N TYR A 505 6.92 9.15 14.71
CA TYR A 505 6.44 10.07 13.69
C TYR A 505 5.24 9.47 12.93
N VAL A 506 5.38 8.23 12.46
CA VAL A 506 4.30 7.54 11.74
C VAL A 506 3.07 7.37 12.63
N LEU A 507 3.26 6.97 13.89
CA LEU A 507 2.15 6.88 14.86
C LEU A 507 1.48 8.24 15.09
N GLY A 508 2.25 9.32 15.13
CA GLY A 508 1.71 10.68 15.25
C GLY A 508 0.90 11.11 14.03
N VAL A 509 1.33 10.74 12.83
CA VAL A 509 0.55 10.97 11.60
C VAL A 509 -0.76 10.17 11.62
N TYR A 510 -0.72 8.91 12.03
CA TYR A 510 -1.91 8.07 12.15
C TYR A 510 -2.90 8.61 13.20
N ASP A 511 -2.41 9.06 14.37
CA ASP A 511 -3.24 9.71 15.39
C ASP A 511 -3.95 10.96 14.83
N LEU A 512 -3.22 11.82 14.15
CA LEU A 512 -3.79 13.03 13.54
C LEU A 512 -4.85 12.67 12.49
N LEU A 513 -4.57 11.72 11.60
CA LEU A 513 -5.52 11.27 10.57
C LEU A 513 -6.77 10.65 11.18
N GLU A 514 -6.63 9.80 12.21
CA GLU A 514 -7.74 9.19 12.93
C GLU A 514 -8.68 10.25 13.52
N ARG A 515 -8.11 11.21 14.23
CA ARG A 515 -8.83 12.29 14.90
C ARG A 515 -9.46 13.26 13.87
N PHE A 516 -8.76 13.54 12.78
CA PHE A 516 -9.25 14.41 11.70
C PHE A 516 -10.47 13.78 11.01
N LEU A 517 -10.41 12.50 10.65
CA LEU A 517 -11.53 11.79 10.04
C LEU A 517 -12.70 11.57 11.00
N ALA A 518 -12.43 11.36 12.29
CA ALA A 518 -13.48 11.31 13.31
C ALA A 518 -14.23 12.65 13.44
N ALA A 519 -13.52 13.78 13.29
CA ALA A 519 -14.12 15.11 13.26
C ALA A 519 -14.84 15.44 11.93
N CYS A 520 -14.44 14.80 10.81
CA CYS A 520 -14.95 15.05 9.47
C CYS A 520 -15.38 13.72 8.78
N PRO A 521 -16.40 13.00 9.28
CA PRO A 521 -16.70 11.63 8.87
C PRO A 521 -17.22 11.49 7.43
N ASP A 522 -17.77 12.55 6.84
CA ASP A 522 -18.30 12.57 5.47
C ASP A 522 -17.26 13.03 4.43
N LEU A 523 -16.02 13.28 4.85
CA LEU A 523 -14.96 13.80 4.01
C LEU A 523 -14.36 12.68 3.14
N LEU A 524 -14.16 12.95 1.85
CA LEU A 524 -13.30 12.11 1.00
C LEU A 524 -11.85 12.57 1.20
N LEU A 525 -11.01 11.70 1.78
CA LEU A 525 -9.58 11.93 1.90
C LEU A 525 -8.84 11.23 0.76
N GLU A 526 -8.02 11.98 0.02
CA GLU A 526 -7.05 11.43 -0.93
C GLU A 526 -5.63 11.58 -0.36
N GLY A 527 -4.91 10.47 -0.25
CA GLY A 527 -3.50 10.49 0.10
C GLY A 527 -2.64 10.94 -1.07
N CYS A 528 -1.61 11.75 -0.78
CA CYS A 528 -0.54 12.11 -1.71
C CYS A 528 0.77 12.17 -0.93
N SER A 529 1.88 11.85 -1.59
CA SER A 529 3.21 12.07 -1.03
C SER A 529 4.19 12.26 -2.19
N GLY A 530 4.17 13.47 -2.77
CA GLY A 530 4.82 13.69 -4.05
C GLY A 530 4.35 12.64 -5.07
N GLY A 531 3.05 12.48 -5.26
CA GLY A 531 2.47 11.32 -5.92
C GLY A 531 2.41 10.10 -5.02
N GLY A 532 3.00 8.99 -5.47
CA GLY A 532 2.89 7.66 -4.87
C GLY A 532 3.91 7.32 -3.78
N GLY A 533 4.50 8.29 -3.08
CA GLY A 533 5.53 8.06 -2.06
C GLY A 533 5.03 7.38 -0.78
N ARG A 534 3.71 7.33 -0.56
CA ARG A 534 3.03 6.53 0.48
C ARG A 534 1.82 5.80 -0.11
N TYR A 535 2.00 5.17 -1.26
CA TYR A 535 0.98 4.32 -1.86
C TYR A 535 1.06 2.93 -1.24
N ASP A 536 0.51 2.78 -0.04
CA ASP A 536 0.61 1.60 0.81
C ASP A 536 -0.69 1.33 1.59
N ALA A 537 -0.83 0.13 2.12
CA ALA A 537 -2.02 -0.30 2.86
C ALA A 537 -2.24 0.49 4.17
N GLY A 538 -1.17 1.04 4.78
CA GLY A 538 -1.28 1.88 5.97
C GLY A 538 -2.03 3.19 5.69
N MET A 539 -1.69 3.88 4.61
CA MET A 539 -2.41 5.09 4.18
C MET A 539 -3.80 4.78 3.66
N MET A 540 -4.01 3.63 3.00
CA MET A 540 -5.34 3.24 2.49
C MET A 540 -6.37 3.01 3.59
N TYR A 541 -5.94 2.77 4.82
CA TYR A 541 -6.83 2.69 5.99
C TYR A 541 -7.53 4.02 6.28
N TYR A 542 -6.88 5.14 5.96
CA TYR A 542 -7.41 6.50 6.14
C TYR A 542 -7.91 7.12 4.83
N SER A 543 -7.27 6.79 3.72
CA SER A 543 -7.50 7.39 2.41
C SER A 543 -7.94 6.31 1.41
N PRO A 544 -9.24 6.14 1.12
CA PRO A 544 -9.72 5.09 0.22
C PRO A 544 -9.28 5.28 -1.24
N GLN A 545 -8.65 6.41 -1.55
CA GLN A 545 -7.92 6.65 -2.80
C GLN A 545 -6.63 7.41 -2.52
N ILE A 546 -5.61 7.19 -3.36
CA ILE A 546 -4.31 7.84 -3.28
C ILE A 546 -3.91 8.32 -4.67
N TRP A 547 -3.39 9.53 -4.77
CA TRP A 547 -2.73 10.03 -5.97
C TRP A 547 -1.51 9.15 -6.28
N CYS A 548 -1.63 8.27 -7.26
CA CYS A 548 -0.67 7.17 -7.42
C CYS A 548 0.67 7.62 -8.00
N SER A 549 0.72 8.77 -8.66
CA SER A 549 1.95 9.38 -9.20
C SER A 549 1.70 10.81 -9.66
N ASP A 550 2.68 11.69 -9.44
CA ASP A 550 2.70 13.03 -10.05
C ASP A 550 2.92 12.99 -11.57
N ASN A 551 3.25 11.84 -12.12
CA ASN A 551 3.33 11.66 -13.57
C ASN A 551 1.92 11.50 -14.16
N THR A 552 1.50 12.48 -14.94
CA THR A 552 0.20 12.50 -15.63
C THR A 552 0.28 12.08 -17.10
N ASP A 553 1.46 11.68 -17.59
CA ASP A 553 1.61 11.10 -18.92
C ASP A 553 0.92 9.74 -19.01
N ALA A 554 -0.11 9.63 -19.83
CA ALA A 554 -0.95 8.42 -19.92
C ALA A 554 -0.14 7.16 -20.27
N ILE A 555 0.92 7.27 -21.06
CA ILE A 555 1.74 6.13 -21.46
C ILE A 555 2.64 5.66 -20.30
N ASN A 556 3.22 6.59 -19.53
CA ASN A 556 3.97 6.24 -18.32
C ASN A 556 3.05 5.68 -17.23
N ARG A 557 1.81 6.21 -17.12
CA ARG A 557 0.78 5.70 -16.20
C ARG A 557 0.44 4.23 -16.43
N LEU A 558 0.54 3.73 -17.67
CA LEU A 558 0.34 2.29 -17.94
C LEU A 558 1.26 1.42 -17.07
N SER A 559 2.55 1.75 -16.98
CA SER A 559 3.50 1.00 -16.15
C SER A 559 3.24 1.18 -14.65
N ILE A 560 2.95 2.41 -14.22
CA ILE A 560 2.71 2.75 -12.81
C ILE A 560 1.44 2.06 -12.28
N GLN A 561 0.35 2.10 -13.06
CA GLN A 561 -0.92 1.46 -12.71
C GLN A 561 -0.82 -0.07 -12.79
N TYR A 562 -0.07 -0.61 -13.78
CA TYR A 562 0.23 -2.03 -13.86
C TYR A 562 0.92 -2.54 -12.59
N GLY A 563 2.01 -1.90 -12.15
CA GLY A 563 2.71 -2.28 -10.93
C GLY A 563 1.85 -2.12 -9.67
N SER A 564 1.03 -1.06 -9.60
CA SER A 564 0.10 -0.86 -8.48
C SER A 564 -0.94 -1.97 -8.37
N SER A 565 -1.42 -2.50 -9.50
CA SER A 565 -2.48 -3.51 -9.57
C SER A 565 -2.11 -4.89 -9.02
N PHE A 566 -0.84 -5.14 -8.67
CA PHE A 566 -0.47 -6.42 -8.06
C PHE A 566 -1.02 -6.61 -6.65
N PHE A 567 -1.12 -5.52 -5.89
CA PHE A 567 -1.61 -5.56 -4.52
C PHE A 567 -2.83 -4.67 -4.28
N TYR A 568 -2.93 -3.53 -4.96
CA TYR A 568 -3.90 -2.49 -4.60
C TYR A 568 -5.07 -2.46 -5.58
N PRO A 569 -6.33 -2.43 -5.08
CA PRO A 569 -7.50 -2.37 -5.93
C PRO A 569 -7.50 -1.09 -6.77
N ILE A 570 -7.97 -1.21 -8.00
CA ILE A 570 -7.98 -0.10 -8.97
C ILE A 570 -8.82 1.09 -8.45
N SER A 571 -9.82 0.83 -7.62
CA SER A 571 -10.60 1.89 -6.95
C SER A 571 -9.76 2.82 -6.07
N THR A 572 -8.55 2.41 -5.63
CA THR A 572 -7.66 3.26 -4.83
C THR A 572 -6.75 4.16 -5.66
N VAL A 573 -6.70 3.97 -6.97
CA VAL A 573 -5.80 4.68 -7.89
C VAL A 573 -6.40 6.04 -8.28
N GLY A 574 -5.82 7.15 -7.84
CA GLY A 574 -6.10 8.48 -8.40
C GLY A 574 -5.55 8.57 -9.83
N SER A 575 -6.43 8.81 -10.83
CA SER A 575 -6.04 8.80 -12.24
C SER A 575 -6.76 9.90 -13.02
N HIS A 576 -5.98 10.85 -13.58
CA HIS A 576 -6.52 12.04 -14.24
C HIS A 576 -6.07 12.18 -15.69
N VAL A 577 -6.92 12.81 -16.49
CA VAL A 577 -6.63 13.27 -17.85
C VAL A 577 -5.89 14.61 -17.75
N SER A 578 -4.68 14.68 -18.28
CA SER A 578 -3.82 15.88 -18.23
C SER A 578 -3.76 16.64 -19.56
N VAL A 579 -3.08 17.79 -19.52
CA VAL A 579 -2.80 18.63 -20.69
C VAL A 579 -1.95 17.89 -21.75
N CYS A 580 -2.10 18.27 -23.01
CA CYS A 580 -1.30 17.76 -24.12
C CYS A 580 -0.71 18.94 -24.94
N PRO A 581 0.61 18.92 -25.27
CA PRO A 581 1.63 17.93 -24.87
C PRO A 581 1.77 17.83 -23.34
N ASN A 582 2.09 16.62 -22.84
CA ASN A 582 2.29 16.43 -21.40
C ASN A 582 3.44 17.31 -20.88
N HIS A 583 3.25 17.99 -19.77
CA HIS A 583 4.20 18.97 -19.27
C HIS A 583 5.53 18.35 -18.77
N GLN A 584 5.54 17.08 -18.36
CA GLN A 584 6.76 16.40 -17.87
C GLN A 584 7.54 15.73 -18.99
N THR A 585 6.85 15.08 -19.92
CA THR A 585 7.49 14.26 -20.95
C THR A 585 7.53 14.92 -22.33
N GLY A 586 6.70 15.94 -22.56
CA GLY A 586 6.49 16.54 -23.88
C GLY A 586 5.73 15.62 -24.86
N ARG A 587 5.24 14.45 -24.41
CA ARG A 587 4.55 13.50 -25.27
C ARG A 587 3.19 14.03 -25.70
N VAL A 588 2.86 13.75 -26.95
CA VAL A 588 1.53 13.99 -27.54
C VAL A 588 0.77 12.67 -27.54
N THR A 589 -0.27 12.57 -26.74
CA THR A 589 -1.12 11.39 -26.62
C THR A 589 -2.56 11.77 -26.99
N PRO A 590 -3.27 10.98 -27.80
CA PRO A 590 -4.66 11.26 -28.15
C PRO A 590 -5.54 11.47 -26.93
N PHE A 591 -6.52 12.40 -27.02
CA PHE A 591 -7.41 12.73 -25.92
C PHE A 591 -8.18 11.49 -25.43
N ARG A 592 -8.62 10.66 -26.38
CA ARG A 592 -9.29 9.38 -26.10
C ARG A 592 -8.43 8.49 -25.22
N THR A 593 -7.16 8.27 -25.59
CA THR A 593 -6.24 7.38 -24.87
C THR A 593 -5.98 7.88 -23.45
N ARG A 594 -5.83 9.21 -23.26
CA ARG A 594 -5.69 9.78 -21.93
C ARG A 594 -6.89 9.45 -21.03
N GLY A 595 -8.12 9.51 -21.59
CA GLY A 595 -9.34 9.11 -20.90
C GLY A 595 -9.45 7.61 -20.64
N ASP A 596 -9.08 6.77 -21.62
CA ASP A 596 -9.17 5.31 -21.49
C ASP A 596 -8.19 4.79 -20.41
N VAL A 597 -7.01 5.40 -20.28
CA VAL A 597 -6.05 5.09 -19.20
C VAL A 597 -6.56 5.60 -17.85
N ALA A 598 -7.11 6.82 -17.81
CA ALA A 598 -7.64 7.40 -16.58
C ALA A 598 -8.88 6.66 -16.07
N LEU A 599 -9.65 6.01 -16.92
CA LEU A 599 -10.82 5.20 -16.56
C LEU A 599 -10.46 4.01 -15.64
N ALA A 600 -9.20 3.58 -15.64
CA ALA A 600 -8.69 2.61 -14.68
C ALA A 600 -8.23 3.31 -13.39
N GLY A 601 -9.18 3.90 -12.64
CA GLY A 601 -8.95 4.59 -11.37
C GLY A 601 -10.08 5.51 -10.98
N SER A 602 -9.89 6.26 -9.89
CA SER A 602 -10.74 7.39 -9.51
C SER A 602 -10.49 8.53 -10.48
N PHE A 603 -11.50 8.80 -11.30
CA PHE A 603 -11.36 9.57 -12.53
C PHE A 603 -11.38 11.09 -12.29
N GLY A 604 -10.53 11.81 -12.99
CA GLY A 604 -10.50 13.27 -12.94
C GLY A 604 -9.77 13.92 -14.09
N TYR A 605 -9.60 15.24 -13.97
CA TYR A 605 -8.91 16.09 -14.94
C TYR A 605 -7.88 16.98 -14.25
N GLU A 606 -6.74 17.21 -14.92
CA GLU A 606 -5.73 18.19 -14.52
C GLU A 606 -5.36 19.05 -15.73
N MET A 607 -6.20 20.04 -16.07
CA MET A 607 -5.98 20.95 -17.19
C MET A 607 -6.93 22.14 -17.11
N ASP A 608 -6.64 23.19 -17.88
CA ASP A 608 -7.56 24.31 -18.09
C ASP A 608 -8.55 23.99 -19.23
N LEU A 609 -9.77 23.58 -18.88
CA LEU A 609 -10.83 23.26 -19.83
C LEU A 609 -11.30 24.44 -20.70
N ASN A 610 -10.91 25.69 -20.36
CA ASN A 610 -11.15 26.83 -21.20
C ASN A 610 -10.20 26.94 -22.40
N LYS A 611 -9.11 26.19 -22.38
CA LYS A 611 -8.05 26.20 -23.41
C LYS A 611 -8.13 25.04 -24.42
N ILE A 612 -9.00 24.08 -24.18
CA ILE A 612 -9.20 22.93 -25.09
C ILE A 612 -10.21 23.27 -26.21
N SER A 613 -10.16 22.55 -27.33
CA SER A 613 -11.06 22.71 -28.45
C SER A 613 -12.51 22.30 -28.14
N GLU A 614 -13.48 22.73 -28.94
CA GLU A 614 -14.87 22.29 -28.78
C GLU A 614 -15.01 20.78 -28.99
N GLU A 615 -14.23 20.19 -29.91
CA GLU A 615 -14.20 18.76 -30.15
C GLU A 615 -13.71 18.01 -28.89
N GLU A 616 -12.63 18.48 -28.27
CA GLU A 616 -12.14 17.90 -27.00
C GLU A 616 -13.14 18.06 -25.85
N LYS A 617 -13.93 19.16 -25.82
CA LYS A 617 -15.00 19.33 -24.83
C LYS A 617 -16.14 18.28 -25.00
N GLU A 618 -16.48 17.93 -26.24
CA GLU A 618 -17.43 16.82 -26.46
C GLU A 618 -16.82 15.48 -26.01
N MET A 619 -15.52 15.24 -26.26
CA MET A 619 -14.84 14.06 -25.72
C MET A 619 -14.82 14.02 -24.20
N VAL A 620 -14.71 15.18 -23.49
CA VAL A 620 -14.87 15.23 -22.03
C VAL A 620 -16.23 14.70 -21.59
N LYS A 621 -17.32 15.13 -22.26
CA LYS A 621 -18.66 14.63 -21.94
C LYS A 621 -18.82 13.12 -22.18
N GLU A 622 -18.19 12.60 -23.25
CA GLU A 622 -18.16 11.17 -23.54
C GLU A 622 -17.39 10.39 -22.45
N GLN A 623 -16.25 10.92 -22.00
CA GLN A 623 -15.44 10.32 -20.93
C GLN A 623 -16.18 10.34 -19.59
N VAL A 624 -16.84 11.43 -19.25
CA VAL A 624 -17.70 11.56 -18.05
C VAL A 624 -18.84 10.53 -18.11
N ALA A 625 -19.52 10.40 -19.25
CA ALA A 625 -20.58 9.41 -19.45
C ALA A 625 -20.02 7.97 -19.33
N ALA A 626 -18.87 7.68 -19.92
CA ALA A 626 -18.21 6.38 -19.82
C ALA A 626 -17.83 6.06 -18.36
N MET A 627 -17.29 7.02 -17.60
CA MET A 627 -17.00 6.80 -16.18
C MET A 627 -18.26 6.46 -15.38
N HIS A 628 -19.37 7.12 -15.63
CA HIS A 628 -20.64 6.78 -14.99
C HIS A 628 -21.14 5.38 -15.38
N GLU A 629 -21.00 5.01 -16.64
CA GLU A 629 -21.42 3.70 -17.17
C GLU A 629 -20.60 2.55 -16.62
N TYR A 630 -19.27 2.72 -16.55
CA TYR A 630 -18.33 1.67 -16.16
C TYR A 630 -17.91 1.74 -14.69
N TYR A 631 -18.42 2.68 -13.90
CA TYR A 631 -17.97 2.92 -12.52
C TYR A 631 -17.94 1.64 -11.67
N GLU A 632 -19.08 0.94 -11.59
CA GLU A 632 -19.19 -0.29 -10.82
C GLU A 632 -18.22 -1.37 -11.31
N LEU A 633 -18.11 -1.51 -12.64
CA LEU A 633 -17.23 -2.50 -13.26
C LEU A 633 -15.74 -2.22 -12.96
N THR A 634 -15.31 -0.95 -13.01
CA THR A 634 -13.91 -0.58 -12.78
C THR A 634 -13.53 -0.52 -11.30
N HIS A 635 -14.48 -0.26 -10.40
CA HIS A 635 -14.23 -0.12 -8.95
C HIS A 635 -14.50 -1.39 -8.16
N GLU A 636 -15.48 -2.20 -8.56
CA GLU A 636 -15.91 -3.41 -7.85
C GLU A 636 -15.60 -4.70 -8.61
N GLY A 637 -15.35 -4.63 -9.92
CA GLY A 637 -15.10 -5.77 -10.78
C GLY A 637 -13.74 -6.42 -10.53
N LEU A 638 -13.58 -7.64 -11.07
CA LEU A 638 -12.32 -8.37 -11.07
C LEU A 638 -11.38 -7.80 -12.12
N TYR A 639 -10.16 -7.49 -11.73
CA TYR A 639 -9.13 -6.94 -12.62
C TYR A 639 -8.20 -8.03 -13.14
N TYR A 640 -7.91 -7.99 -14.44
CA TYR A 640 -6.99 -8.91 -15.12
C TYR A 640 -5.91 -8.12 -15.87
N ARG A 641 -4.64 -8.42 -15.59
CA ARG A 641 -3.51 -8.00 -16.41
C ARG A 641 -3.38 -8.97 -17.58
N LEU A 642 -3.49 -8.47 -18.80
CA LEU A 642 -3.44 -9.32 -20.01
C LEU A 642 -2.07 -9.29 -20.70
N THR A 643 -1.25 -8.31 -20.38
CA THR A 643 0.16 -8.22 -20.79
C THR A 643 1.06 -8.53 -19.59
N GLY A 644 2.15 -9.27 -19.83
CA GLY A 644 3.07 -9.67 -18.77
C GLY A 644 4.15 -8.63 -18.46
N LEU A 645 5.09 -8.98 -17.56
CA LEU A 645 6.24 -8.15 -17.17
C LEU A 645 7.20 -7.83 -18.33
N LYS A 646 7.18 -8.60 -19.41
CA LYS A 646 8.04 -8.36 -20.58
C LYS A 646 7.45 -7.22 -21.40
N LYS A 647 8.33 -6.31 -21.88
CA LYS A 647 7.94 -5.24 -22.79
C LYS A 647 7.25 -5.82 -24.04
N GLN A 648 6.07 -5.28 -24.34
CA GLN A 648 5.31 -5.53 -25.55
C GLN A 648 5.07 -4.20 -26.26
N ASP A 649 4.64 -4.24 -27.50
CA ASP A 649 4.28 -3.06 -28.31
C ASP A 649 2.87 -2.53 -28.01
N PHE A 650 2.15 -3.19 -27.10
CA PHE A 650 0.88 -2.73 -26.51
C PHE A 650 0.76 -3.17 -25.05
N MET A 651 -0.11 -2.49 -24.32
CA MET A 651 -0.58 -2.92 -23.01
C MET A 651 -2.08 -3.15 -23.03
N ALA A 652 -2.53 -4.18 -22.29
CA ALA A 652 -3.94 -4.54 -22.21
C ALA A 652 -4.31 -4.99 -20.80
N TRP A 653 -5.51 -4.61 -20.38
CA TRP A 653 -6.13 -5.03 -19.12
C TRP A 653 -7.64 -5.18 -19.31
N GLU A 654 -8.26 -5.91 -18.40
CA GLU A 654 -9.67 -6.22 -18.45
C GLU A 654 -10.31 -6.13 -17.06
N PHE A 655 -11.50 -5.56 -17.02
CA PHE A 655 -12.40 -5.61 -15.87
C PHE A 655 -13.55 -6.55 -16.17
N VAL A 656 -13.88 -7.44 -15.24
CA VAL A 656 -14.98 -8.38 -15.36
C VAL A 656 -15.92 -8.21 -14.15
N ALA A 657 -17.20 -8.07 -14.40
CA ALA A 657 -18.19 -8.00 -13.32
C ALA A 657 -18.15 -9.26 -12.44
N LYS A 658 -18.36 -9.14 -11.13
CA LYS A 658 -18.33 -10.28 -10.19
C LYS A 658 -19.31 -11.41 -10.58
N ASP A 659 -20.46 -11.07 -11.19
CA ASP A 659 -21.44 -12.02 -11.72
C ASP A 659 -21.13 -12.55 -13.13
N GLN A 660 -20.01 -12.10 -13.69
CA GLN A 660 -19.52 -12.41 -15.04
C GLN A 660 -20.48 -12.03 -16.19
N SER A 661 -21.43 -11.12 -15.94
CA SER A 661 -22.39 -10.68 -16.96
C SER A 661 -21.77 -9.75 -18.01
N ARG A 662 -20.70 -9.07 -17.69
CA ARG A 662 -20.09 -8.02 -18.51
C ARG A 662 -18.57 -7.96 -18.28
N ALA A 663 -17.80 -7.65 -19.34
CA ALA A 663 -16.38 -7.36 -19.24
C ALA A 663 -15.99 -6.17 -20.12
N LEU A 664 -14.99 -5.41 -19.70
CA LEU A 664 -14.41 -4.27 -20.41
C LEU A 664 -12.91 -4.49 -20.59
N LEU A 665 -12.49 -4.79 -21.81
CA LEU A 665 -11.11 -4.90 -22.23
C LEU A 665 -10.64 -3.55 -22.77
N THR A 666 -9.48 -3.07 -22.30
CA THR A 666 -8.81 -1.89 -22.85
C THR A 666 -7.45 -2.27 -23.39
N ILE A 667 -7.12 -1.80 -24.58
CA ILE A 667 -5.84 -2.01 -25.25
C ILE A 667 -5.27 -0.64 -25.62
N VAL A 668 -3.99 -0.41 -25.32
CA VAL A 668 -3.24 0.80 -25.69
C VAL A 668 -1.99 0.39 -26.47
N LYS A 669 -1.82 0.91 -27.67
CA LYS A 669 -0.60 0.73 -28.46
C LYS A 669 0.51 1.59 -27.89
N THR A 670 1.64 1.00 -27.50
CA THR A 670 2.73 1.71 -26.83
C THR A 670 3.95 1.96 -27.71
N ASP A 671 4.05 1.25 -28.83
CA ASP A 671 5.18 1.34 -29.74
C ASP A 671 4.71 1.03 -31.16
N ALA A 672 5.21 1.74 -32.17
CA ALA A 672 4.90 1.50 -33.58
C ALA A 672 6.14 0.98 -34.30
N GLU A 673 5.99 -0.15 -34.93
CA GLU A 673 7.05 -0.78 -35.75
C GLU A 673 6.63 -0.83 -37.22
N GLY A 674 7.60 -0.74 -38.13
CA GLY A 674 7.35 -0.96 -39.56
C GLY A 674 6.85 -2.39 -39.81
N ASN A 675 5.85 -2.55 -40.71
CA ASN A 675 5.20 -3.84 -40.96
C ASN A 675 4.61 -4.46 -39.71
N MET A 676 3.75 -3.70 -39.00
CA MET A 676 3.18 -4.05 -37.71
C MET A 676 2.53 -5.43 -37.69
N LEU A 677 2.72 -6.14 -36.57
CA LEU A 677 2.01 -7.36 -36.27
C LEU A 677 0.57 -7.05 -35.79
N PRO A 678 -0.39 -7.94 -36.04
CA PRO A 678 -1.73 -7.78 -35.50
C PRO A 678 -1.69 -7.83 -33.95
N VAL A 679 -2.45 -6.96 -33.28
CA VAL A 679 -2.64 -7.06 -31.84
C VAL A 679 -3.57 -8.24 -31.57
N HIS A 680 -3.02 -9.23 -30.87
CA HIS A 680 -3.77 -10.36 -30.34
C HIS A 680 -3.61 -10.42 -28.84
N THR A 681 -4.70 -10.47 -28.11
CA THR A 681 -4.70 -10.51 -26.64
C THR A 681 -5.64 -11.58 -26.10
N LYS A 682 -5.36 -12.05 -24.89
CA LYS A 682 -6.28 -12.91 -24.15
C LYS A 682 -7.54 -12.13 -23.76
N VAL A 683 -8.61 -12.86 -23.50
CA VAL A 683 -9.79 -12.43 -22.77
C VAL A 683 -9.89 -13.37 -21.57
N CYS A 684 -10.24 -12.86 -20.40
CA CYS A 684 -10.23 -13.63 -19.15
C CYS A 684 -11.54 -13.46 -18.37
N GLY A 685 -11.82 -14.38 -17.45
CA GLY A 685 -12.86 -14.25 -16.45
C GLY A 685 -14.31 -14.39 -16.93
N LEU A 686 -14.57 -14.58 -18.22
CA LEU A 686 -15.91 -14.85 -18.73
C LEU A 686 -16.37 -16.26 -18.32
N ALA A 687 -17.67 -16.43 -17.99
CA ALA A 687 -18.25 -17.74 -17.66
C ALA A 687 -18.19 -18.65 -18.88
N GLU A 688 -17.61 -19.86 -18.72
CA GLU A 688 -17.25 -20.74 -19.83
C GLU A 688 -18.45 -21.23 -20.64
N ASP A 689 -19.60 -21.36 -20.01
CA ASP A 689 -20.84 -21.91 -20.56
C ASP A 689 -21.86 -20.86 -21.03
N LYS A 690 -21.59 -19.58 -20.82
CA LYS A 690 -22.43 -18.47 -21.25
C LYS A 690 -21.98 -17.91 -22.62
N LEU A 691 -22.93 -17.32 -23.34
CA LEU A 691 -22.66 -16.63 -24.62
C LEU A 691 -22.39 -15.14 -24.37
N TYR A 692 -21.37 -14.61 -25.04
CA TYR A 692 -21.03 -13.18 -24.96
C TYR A 692 -20.91 -12.56 -26.35
N ARG A 693 -21.48 -11.36 -26.48
CA ARG A 693 -21.35 -10.51 -27.66
C ARG A 693 -20.16 -9.58 -27.47
N CYS A 694 -19.28 -9.54 -28.45
CA CYS A 694 -18.19 -8.58 -28.56
C CYS A 694 -18.69 -7.28 -29.20
N SER A 695 -18.41 -6.13 -28.59
CA SER A 695 -18.84 -4.82 -29.13
C SER A 695 -18.12 -4.45 -30.44
N LEU A 696 -16.93 -4.99 -30.69
CA LEU A 696 -16.08 -4.64 -31.83
C LEU A 696 -16.63 -5.16 -33.16
N ASP A 697 -17.02 -6.43 -33.22
CA ASP A 697 -17.43 -7.15 -34.43
C ASP A 697 -18.84 -7.73 -34.37
N GLN A 698 -19.54 -7.55 -33.22
CA GLN A 698 -20.87 -8.09 -32.95
C GLN A 698 -20.94 -9.62 -32.89
N GLU A 699 -19.77 -10.30 -32.93
CA GLU A 699 -19.70 -11.76 -32.86
C GLU A 699 -20.18 -12.26 -31.48
N VAL A 700 -20.92 -13.36 -31.50
CA VAL A 700 -21.41 -14.05 -30.32
C VAL A 700 -20.74 -15.39 -30.19
N ARG A 701 -19.99 -15.60 -29.11
CA ARG A 701 -19.29 -16.85 -28.83
C ARG A 701 -19.42 -17.22 -27.36
N LEU A 702 -19.20 -18.52 -27.05
CA LEU A 702 -19.12 -18.97 -25.67
C LEU A 702 -17.95 -18.30 -24.92
N GLY A 703 -18.11 -18.00 -23.64
CA GLY A 703 -17.04 -17.45 -22.79
C GLY A 703 -15.76 -18.28 -22.84
N ARG A 704 -15.88 -19.64 -22.83
CA ARG A 704 -14.71 -20.52 -23.02
C ARG A 704 -13.97 -20.27 -24.34
N THR A 705 -14.67 -19.89 -25.40
CA THR A 705 -14.04 -19.61 -26.70
C THR A 705 -13.26 -18.31 -26.62
N TRP A 706 -13.84 -17.25 -26.03
CA TRP A 706 -13.15 -15.99 -25.80
C TRP A 706 -11.93 -16.17 -24.89
N ASN A 707 -12.10 -16.85 -23.75
CA ASN A 707 -11.03 -17.08 -22.79
C ASN A 707 -9.85 -17.91 -23.37
N ARG A 708 -10.10 -18.80 -24.32
CA ARG A 708 -9.06 -19.67 -24.89
C ARG A 708 -8.47 -19.12 -26.19
N ALA A 709 -9.32 -18.59 -27.09
CA ALA A 709 -8.88 -18.09 -28.38
C ALA A 709 -8.46 -16.61 -28.34
N GLY A 710 -8.95 -15.83 -27.37
CA GLY A 710 -8.65 -14.41 -27.27
C GLY A 710 -9.34 -13.56 -28.33
N LEU A 711 -8.87 -12.32 -28.46
CA LEU A 711 -9.33 -11.31 -29.41
C LEU A 711 -8.18 -10.87 -30.32
N THR A 712 -8.43 -10.80 -31.63
CA THR A 712 -7.50 -10.20 -32.61
C THR A 712 -8.11 -8.91 -33.16
N LEU A 713 -7.39 -7.79 -33.06
CA LEU A 713 -7.80 -6.56 -33.71
C LEU A 713 -7.54 -6.65 -35.23
N HIS A 714 -8.56 -6.40 -36.02
CA HIS A 714 -8.45 -6.32 -37.48
C HIS A 714 -8.14 -4.90 -37.99
N GLN A 715 -8.15 -3.92 -37.09
CA GLN A 715 -7.72 -2.56 -37.39
C GLN A 715 -6.31 -2.31 -36.84
N VAL A 716 -5.57 -1.48 -37.54
CA VAL A 716 -4.27 -1.01 -37.10
C VAL A 716 -4.48 0.12 -36.11
N LEU A 717 -3.85 0.03 -34.93
CA LEU A 717 -3.75 1.13 -34.01
C LEU A 717 -2.44 1.88 -34.27
N GLU A 718 -2.51 3.20 -34.38
CA GLU A 718 -1.34 4.07 -34.39
C GLU A 718 -0.65 4.10 -33.02
N GLU A 719 0.55 4.63 -32.95
CA GLU A 719 1.27 4.78 -31.69
C GLU A 719 0.48 5.65 -30.72
N TYR A 720 0.33 5.15 -29.50
CA TYR A 720 -0.47 5.74 -28.41
C TYR A 720 -1.99 5.77 -28.64
N GLU A 721 -2.51 5.13 -29.69
CA GLU A 721 -3.96 4.92 -29.79
C GLU A 721 -4.45 3.85 -28.81
N SER A 722 -5.70 3.98 -28.41
CA SER A 722 -6.39 3.05 -27.55
C SER A 722 -7.71 2.57 -28.15
N ILE A 723 -8.14 1.39 -27.69
CA ILE A 723 -9.47 0.86 -27.96
C ILE A 723 -10.04 0.20 -26.71
N ARG A 724 -11.33 0.41 -26.47
CA ARG A 724 -12.12 -0.33 -25.50
C ARG A 724 -13.02 -1.32 -26.22
N VAL A 725 -13.07 -2.54 -25.70
CA VAL A 725 -13.91 -3.62 -26.23
C VAL A 725 -14.75 -4.19 -25.07
N GLU A 726 -16.05 -4.21 -25.25
CA GLU A 726 -16.97 -4.75 -24.28
C GLU A 726 -17.44 -6.15 -24.68
N PHE A 727 -17.54 -7.03 -23.69
CA PHE A 727 -18.18 -8.33 -23.80
C PHE A 727 -19.42 -8.34 -22.91
N THR A 728 -20.58 -8.58 -23.51
CA THR A 728 -21.86 -8.57 -22.80
C THR A 728 -22.55 -9.92 -22.95
N GLU A 729 -23.02 -10.51 -21.83
CA GLU A 729 -23.77 -11.76 -21.83
C GLU A 729 -25.04 -11.64 -22.70
N VAL A 730 -25.23 -12.63 -23.55
CA VAL A 730 -26.44 -12.77 -24.39
C VAL A 730 -27.37 -13.74 -23.69
N LYS A 731 -28.51 -13.24 -23.22
CA LYS A 731 -29.54 -14.03 -22.55
C LYS A 731 -30.39 -14.85 -23.52
#